data_bf059f1c1bd717da6e61b21f63e58a59
#
_entry.id   bf059f1c1bd717da6e61b21f63e58a59
#
_cell.length_a   1.000
_cell.length_b   1.000
_cell.length_c   1.000
_cell.angle_alpha   90.00
_cell.angle_beta   90.00
_cell.angle_gamma   90.00
#
_symmetry.space_group_name_H-M   'P 1'
#
loop_
_entity.id
_entity.type
_entity.pdbx_description
1 polymer ?
#
loop_
_entity_poly.entity_id
_entity_poly.type
_entity_poly.pdbx_seq_one_letter_code
_entity_poly.pdbx_strand_id
1 'polypeptide(L)'
;MARKKNTMKLKIKITAICFGIFSLTATAQNDLKLWYDKPASIWNEALPLGNGRLGAMVFGDPAVERLQLNEETIWAGSPNSNAHSKSIKALPIVRQLIFDGKFDEAQDLATQDIMSQTNDGMPYQTFGSVYISFAGHQKYTDYYRDLDINNATAKVKYKVNGVEFTREILTAFADQVIVVKLSASQPGQISCNVFMNSPIDKTVASTEGNQIILSGVGTNFEGVKGKVKFQGRLTAKNKGGQIDASNGVLSINKADEVTLYISIATNFKNYQDISGDEIAKSKDYLAKAETKDFETIKKAHVDYYQKFFNRVSLNLGSNDLVKKPTNERIRDFSKQFDPQLAALYFQFGRYLLISSSQPGGQPANLQGIWNDMVTPPWDSKYTTNINAEMNYWPAQVTNLQEMHEPFVQMAKELAVTGAETAKTMYNASGWVLHHNTDIWRVTAPVDSAASGMWPTGGAWVCQDLWERYLYTGDKKYLAEIYPIMKGAADFFLDFMVIDPNTKYLVVVPSSSPENTHAGGTGKSTIASGTTMDNQLVFDLFTHVMEASVLVSPDADYVKKVSDALSKMPPMKVGKHSQLQEWQDDWDNPKDNHRHVSHLYGLYPSNQISAIKTPELFEAAKQSLIYRTDESTGWSMGWKVNLWARLLDGNHAYKLIQDQLHLVTADQRKGGGTYPNMLDAHQPFQIDGNFGCTAGFAEMLMQSQEDAIHLLPALPTVWKDGSIKGLVARGGFVIDMTWKNNKVSELKIYSKIGGNCRLKVENTLKGSSIKKAKGKNSNPLFYDVEVKKPIISNEAKLPKVQLPTYNIYDVNMKAGQTYTFTGN
;
A
#
# COMPACT_ATOMS: atom_id res chain seq x y z
N MET A 1 28.13 -99.00 12.95
CA MET A 1 27.26 -98.01 13.57
C MET A 1 27.91 -96.65 13.50
N ALA A 2 27.58 -95.82 12.57
CA ALA A 2 28.17 -94.52 12.39
C ALA A 2 27.08 -93.45 12.19
N ARG A 3 27.02 -92.52 13.11
CA ARG A 3 26.11 -91.39 13.11
C ARG A 3 26.69 -90.28 12.19
N LYS A 4 25.95 -89.94 11.09
CA LYS A 4 26.19 -88.76 10.25
C LYS A 4 25.83 -87.52 11.02
N LYS A 5 26.80 -86.59 11.15
CA LYS A 5 26.51 -85.23 11.55
C LYS A 5 26.18 -84.37 10.31
N ASN A 6 24.94 -83.90 10.23
CA ASN A 6 24.55 -82.85 9.25
C ASN A 6 24.96 -81.47 9.80
N THR A 7 25.88 -80.81 9.14
CA THR A 7 26.20 -79.40 9.35
C THR A 7 25.42 -78.54 8.38
N MET A 8 24.41 -77.82 8.89
CA MET A 8 23.61 -76.83 8.19
C MET A 8 24.40 -75.51 8.13
N LYS A 9 24.88 -75.15 6.97
CA LYS A 9 25.50 -73.87 6.73
C LYS A 9 24.41 -72.75 6.60
N LEU A 10 24.30 -71.94 7.61
CA LEU A 10 23.44 -70.73 7.65
C LEU A 10 24.12 -69.67 6.78
N LYS A 11 23.52 -69.39 5.60
CA LYS A 11 23.91 -68.22 4.80
C LYS A 11 23.24 -66.96 5.32
N ILE A 12 23.97 -66.15 6.04
CA ILE A 12 23.54 -64.80 6.44
C ILE A 12 23.60 -63.92 5.21
N LYS A 13 22.45 -63.51 4.68
CA LYS A 13 22.37 -62.41 3.73
C LYS A 13 22.42 -61.11 4.50
N ILE A 14 23.53 -60.36 4.42
CA ILE A 14 23.64 -59.03 4.90
C ILE A 14 22.92 -58.16 3.88
N THR A 15 21.69 -57.73 4.17
CA THR A 15 20.99 -56.67 3.44
C THR A 15 21.49 -55.33 4.01
N ALA A 16 22.38 -54.68 3.29
CA ALA A 16 22.79 -53.31 3.58
C ALA A 16 21.54 -52.38 3.42
N ILE A 17 20.92 -52.01 4.53
CA ILE A 17 19.95 -50.95 4.59
C ILE A 17 20.75 -49.64 4.52
N CYS A 18 20.82 -49.05 3.32
CA CYS A 18 21.22 -47.65 3.16
C CYS A 18 20.17 -46.78 3.90
N PHE A 19 20.44 -46.41 5.12
CA PHE A 19 19.78 -45.24 5.74
C PHE A 19 20.20 -44.02 4.94
N GLY A 20 19.42 -43.65 3.96
CA GLY A 20 19.45 -42.32 3.40
C GLY A 20 19.11 -41.34 4.54
N ILE A 21 20.14 -40.64 5.02
CA ILE A 21 19.96 -39.46 5.87
C ILE A 21 19.25 -38.45 4.99
N PHE A 22 17.93 -38.51 4.95
CA PHE A 22 17.12 -37.33 4.61
C PHE A 22 17.44 -36.33 5.70
N SER A 23 18.41 -35.46 5.44
CA SER A 23 18.48 -34.18 6.13
C SER A 23 17.13 -33.49 5.88
N LEU A 24 16.19 -33.73 6.78
CA LEU A 24 15.12 -32.77 7.00
C LEU A 24 15.83 -31.46 7.38
N THR A 25 16.21 -30.68 6.37
CA THR A 25 16.27 -29.26 6.58
C THR A 25 14.85 -28.90 6.99
N ALA A 26 14.59 -28.90 8.27
CA ALA A 26 13.53 -28.11 8.84
C ALA A 26 13.85 -26.70 8.30
N THR A 27 13.15 -26.28 7.24
CA THR A 27 13.03 -24.88 6.93
C THR A 27 12.46 -24.29 8.21
N ALA A 28 13.34 -23.70 9.02
CA ALA A 28 12.91 -22.83 10.08
C ALA A 28 11.96 -21.85 9.37
N GLN A 29 10.68 -22.04 9.61
CA GLN A 29 9.65 -21.09 9.16
C GLN A 29 10.14 -19.80 9.81
N ASN A 30 10.62 -18.86 8.99
CA ASN A 30 11.19 -17.62 9.49
C ASN A 30 10.17 -17.05 10.46
N ASP A 31 10.57 -16.90 11.72
CA ASP A 31 9.69 -16.34 12.74
C ASP A 31 9.45 -14.87 12.38
N LEU A 32 8.34 -14.61 11.65
CA LEU A 32 7.99 -13.28 11.16
C LEU A 32 7.33 -12.50 12.29
N LYS A 33 8.15 -12.02 13.21
CA LYS A 33 7.73 -11.27 14.39
C LYS A 33 8.49 -9.96 14.51
N LEU A 34 7.76 -8.92 14.86
CA LEU A 34 8.32 -7.74 15.50
C LEU A 34 8.31 -8.00 16.99
N TRP A 35 9.46 -7.96 17.68
CA TRP A 35 9.51 -8.20 19.09
C TRP A 35 10.35 -7.17 19.86
N TYR A 36 10.02 -6.95 21.13
CA TYR A 36 10.62 -5.91 21.97
C TYR A 36 10.72 -6.39 23.42
N ASP A 37 11.74 -5.90 24.11
CA ASP A 37 12.02 -6.17 25.53
C ASP A 37 11.52 -5.06 26.48
N LYS A 38 10.77 -4.09 25.94
CA LYS A 38 10.19 -2.97 26.69
C LYS A 38 8.79 -2.64 26.19
N PRO A 39 7.89 -2.11 27.06
CA PRO A 39 6.62 -1.58 26.63
C PRO A 39 6.79 -0.36 25.73
N ALA A 40 5.76 -0.03 24.97
CA ALA A 40 5.70 1.20 24.18
C ALA A 40 5.45 2.39 25.10
N SER A 41 6.22 3.44 24.92
CA SER A 41 6.05 4.72 25.62
C SER A 41 5.29 5.74 24.80
N ILE A 42 5.38 5.62 23.45
CA ILE A 42 4.74 6.49 22.49
C ILE A 42 4.00 5.66 21.43
N TRP A 43 3.10 6.30 20.71
CA TRP A 43 2.27 5.64 19.70
C TRP A 43 3.10 4.92 18.61
N ASN A 44 4.22 5.51 18.16
CA ASN A 44 5.10 4.94 17.13
C ASN A 44 5.95 3.74 17.62
N GLU A 45 5.79 3.32 18.87
CA GLU A 45 6.34 2.08 19.42
C GLU A 45 5.28 1.00 19.60
N ALA A 46 3.98 1.37 19.60
CA ALA A 46 2.88 0.44 19.81
C ALA A 46 2.69 -0.49 18.60
N LEU A 47 2.15 -1.69 18.83
CA LEU A 47 2.02 -2.72 17.81
C LEU A 47 0.69 -2.57 17.06
N PRO A 48 0.68 -2.38 15.72
CA PRO A 48 -0.53 -2.23 14.93
C PRO A 48 -1.22 -3.58 14.68
N LEU A 49 -2.48 -3.70 15.08
CA LEU A 49 -3.39 -4.79 14.71
C LEU A 49 -4.54 -4.22 13.88
N GLY A 50 -5.05 -4.99 12.91
CA GLY A 50 -6.16 -4.55 12.08
C GLY A 50 -6.90 -5.71 11.41
N ASN A 51 -8.17 -5.47 11.03
CA ASN A 51 -8.99 -6.40 10.25
C ASN A 51 -9.67 -5.74 9.03
N GLY A 52 -9.13 -4.60 8.59
CA GLY A 52 -9.68 -3.76 7.52
C GLY A 52 -10.65 -2.70 8.04
N ARG A 53 -11.48 -3.03 9.05
CA ARG A 53 -12.47 -2.12 9.63
C ARG A 53 -12.06 -1.57 11.00
N LEU A 54 -11.55 -2.44 11.87
CA LEU A 54 -11.07 -2.07 13.20
C LEU A 54 -9.55 -2.06 13.24
N GLY A 55 -8.99 -1.01 13.82
CA GLY A 55 -7.57 -0.89 14.14
C GLY A 55 -7.34 -0.87 15.64
N ALA A 56 -6.22 -1.43 16.09
CA ALA A 56 -5.77 -1.33 17.49
C ALA A 56 -4.25 -1.17 17.53
N MET A 57 -3.77 -0.22 18.36
CA MET A 57 -2.34 -0.06 18.68
C MET A 57 -2.12 -0.56 20.09
N VAL A 58 -1.31 -1.61 20.26
CA VAL A 58 -1.05 -2.30 21.52
C VAL A 58 0.23 -1.76 22.15
N PHE A 59 0.13 -1.12 23.32
CA PHE A 59 1.28 -0.53 23.99
C PHE A 59 2.05 -1.55 24.84
N GLY A 60 1.37 -2.45 25.50
CA GLY A 60 1.99 -3.52 26.27
C GLY A 60 2.49 -3.10 27.67
N ASP A 61 2.04 -1.99 28.25
CA ASP A 61 2.46 -1.59 29.58
C ASP A 61 1.87 -2.53 30.65
N PRO A 62 2.69 -3.12 31.54
CA PRO A 62 2.22 -4.03 32.57
C PRO A 62 1.23 -3.44 33.55
N ALA A 63 1.40 -2.18 33.96
CA ALA A 63 0.56 -1.52 34.94
C ALA A 63 -0.70 -0.93 34.32
N VAL A 64 -0.58 -0.31 33.15
CA VAL A 64 -1.71 0.30 32.45
C VAL A 64 -1.60 0.01 30.96
N GLU A 65 -2.15 -1.12 30.53
CA GLU A 65 -2.28 -1.39 29.09
C GLU A 65 -3.14 -0.33 28.43
N ARG A 66 -2.68 0.22 27.33
CA ARG A 66 -3.46 1.07 26.43
C ARG A 66 -3.65 0.34 25.10
N LEU A 67 -4.89 0.16 24.71
CA LEU A 67 -5.25 -0.20 23.35
C LEU A 67 -5.87 1.04 22.70
N GLN A 68 -5.13 1.73 21.86
CA GLN A 68 -5.70 2.83 21.07
C GLN A 68 -6.42 2.24 19.87
N LEU A 69 -7.64 2.69 19.62
CA LEU A 69 -8.60 2.04 18.74
C LEU A 69 -9.07 2.95 17.62
N ASN A 70 -9.31 2.35 16.48
CA ASN A 70 -9.91 2.99 15.31
C ASN A 70 -11.05 2.14 14.74
N GLU A 71 -11.99 2.80 14.08
CA GLU A 71 -12.98 2.22 13.18
C GLU A 71 -12.99 3.03 11.89
N GLU A 72 -12.90 2.39 10.74
CA GLU A 72 -12.60 2.99 9.43
C GLU A 72 -13.55 4.11 8.99
N THR A 73 -14.75 4.20 9.58
CA THR A 73 -15.79 5.16 9.19
C THR A 73 -16.02 6.30 10.20
N ILE A 74 -15.19 6.42 11.23
CA ILE A 74 -15.24 7.57 12.14
C ILE A 74 -14.49 8.73 11.50
N TRP A 75 -15.23 9.62 10.86
CA TRP A 75 -14.75 10.84 10.22
C TRP A 75 -15.52 12.06 10.70
N ALA A 76 -14.92 13.23 10.59
CA ALA A 76 -15.59 14.50 10.80
C ALA A 76 -16.64 14.77 9.71
N GLY A 77 -17.52 15.73 9.97
CA GLY A 77 -18.50 16.21 8.99
C GLY A 77 -19.62 15.23 8.71
N SER A 78 -20.14 15.28 7.51
CA SER A 78 -21.27 14.51 6.98
C SER A 78 -21.27 14.60 5.45
N PRO A 79 -22.10 13.84 4.71
CA PRO A 79 -22.20 13.95 3.25
C PRO A 79 -22.28 15.41 2.80
N ASN A 80 -21.38 15.81 1.90
CA ASN A 80 -21.25 17.17 1.40
C ASN A 80 -20.63 17.19 0.00
N SER A 81 -20.66 18.36 -0.65
CA SER A 81 -19.96 18.66 -1.89
C SER A 81 -19.17 19.95 -1.71
N ASN A 82 -17.95 20.00 -2.24
CA ASN A 82 -17.09 21.17 -2.18
C ASN A 82 -16.90 21.85 -3.55
N ALA A 83 -17.67 21.46 -4.56
CA ALA A 83 -17.65 22.05 -5.89
C ALA A 83 -18.40 23.39 -5.92
N HIS A 84 -17.94 24.33 -6.77
CA HIS A 84 -18.60 25.62 -6.97
C HIS A 84 -18.43 26.14 -8.41
N SER A 85 -19.31 27.03 -8.84
CA SER A 85 -19.36 27.50 -10.24
C SER A 85 -18.52 28.74 -10.56
N LYS A 86 -17.87 29.37 -9.58
CA LYS A 86 -17.01 30.54 -9.81
C LYS A 86 -15.88 30.22 -10.77
N SER A 87 -15.35 29.01 -10.71
CA SER A 87 -14.24 28.51 -11.51
C SER A 87 -14.48 28.59 -13.02
N ILE A 88 -15.72 28.46 -13.49
CA ILE A 88 -16.06 28.59 -14.94
C ILE A 88 -15.61 29.92 -15.50
N LYS A 89 -15.76 31.01 -14.75
CA LYS A 89 -15.34 32.34 -15.17
C LYS A 89 -13.85 32.59 -15.01
N ALA A 90 -13.24 32.05 -13.99
CA ALA A 90 -11.82 32.21 -13.69
C ALA A 90 -10.94 31.37 -14.62
N LEU A 91 -11.37 30.16 -14.98
CA LEU A 91 -10.58 29.20 -15.76
C LEU A 91 -9.98 29.78 -17.05
N PRO A 92 -10.73 30.45 -17.96
CA PRO A 92 -10.14 31.01 -19.18
C PRO A 92 -9.12 32.13 -18.89
N ILE A 93 -9.30 32.87 -17.80
CA ILE A 93 -8.39 33.94 -17.41
C ILE A 93 -7.08 33.33 -16.87
N VAL A 94 -7.18 32.31 -15.98
CA VAL A 94 -6.02 31.59 -15.45
C VAL A 94 -5.23 30.94 -16.59
N ARG A 95 -5.90 30.32 -17.55
CA ARG A 95 -5.26 29.75 -18.75
C ARG A 95 -4.47 30.80 -19.52
N GLN A 96 -5.07 31.96 -19.78
CA GLN A 96 -4.41 33.03 -20.52
C GLN A 96 -3.18 33.57 -19.75
N LEU A 97 -3.31 33.79 -18.44
CA LEU A 97 -2.19 34.20 -17.60
C LEU A 97 -1.03 33.20 -17.66
N ILE A 98 -1.29 31.89 -17.62
CA ILE A 98 -0.25 30.86 -17.75
C ILE A 98 0.42 30.94 -19.12
N PHE A 99 -0.35 31.07 -20.21
CA PHE A 99 0.16 31.16 -21.57
C PHE A 99 0.96 32.46 -21.82
N ASP A 100 0.67 33.53 -21.07
CA ASP A 100 1.40 34.80 -21.08
C ASP A 100 2.65 34.77 -20.16
N GLY A 101 2.93 33.66 -19.46
CA GLY A 101 4.05 33.50 -18.53
C GLY A 101 3.85 34.21 -17.19
N LYS A 102 2.61 34.62 -16.86
CA LYS A 102 2.24 35.30 -15.60
C LYS A 102 1.81 34.29 -14.54
N PHE A 103 2.72 33.37 -14.18
CA PHE A 103 2.40 32.23 -13.35
C PHE A 103 1.95 32.60 -11.93
N ASP A 104 2.58 33.62 -11.32
CA ASP A 104 2.22 34.03 -9.95
C ASP A 104 0.79 34.61 -9.91
N GLU A 105 0.45 35.50 -10.87
CA GLU A 105 -0.92 36.04 -11.00
C GLU A 105 -1.95 34.91 -11.28
N ALA A 106 -1.56 33.94 -12.10
CA ALA A 106 -2.40 32.79 -12.40
C ALA A 106 -2.67 31.93 -11.15
N GLN A 107 -1.63 31.67 -10.34
CA GLN A 107 -1.73 30.88 -9.12
C GLN A 107 -2.58 31.58 -8.05
N ASP A 108 -2.41 32.90 -7.90
CA ASP A 108 -3.21 33.70 -6.96
C ASP A 108 -4.68 33.68 -7.35
N LEU A 109 -5.01 33.92 -8.64
CA LEU A 109 -6.38 33.88 -9.15
C LEU A 109 -6.96 32.47 -9.04
N ALA A 110 -6.21 31.41 -9.34
CA ALA A 110 -6.65 30.04 -9.19
C ALA A 110 -6.95 29.73 -7.71
N THR A 111 -6.10 30.15 -6.78
CA THR A 111 -6.35 29.98 -5.33
C THR A 111 -7.63 30.70 -4.90
N GLN A 112 -7.88 31.90 -5.43
CA GLN A 112 -9.04 32.69 -5.05
C GLN A 112 -10.35 32.17 -5.64
N ASP A 113 -10.37 31.76 -6.92
CA ASP A 113 -11.61 31.55 -7.67
C ASP A 113 -11.77 30.17 -8.29
N ILE A 114 -10.74 29.29 -8.23
CA ILE A 114 -10.85 27.90 -8.71
C ILE A 114 -10.85 26.91 -7.54
N MET A 115 -10.01 27.10 -6.50
CA MET A 115 -9.95 26.19 -5.37
C MET A 115 -11.28 26.11 -4.61
N SER A 116 -11.54 25.03 -3.90
CA SER A 116 -12.74 24.88 -3.06
C SER A 116 -12.91 26.08 -2.14
N GLN A 117 -14.15 26.54 -2.00
CA GLN A 117 -14.53 27.69 -1.17
C GLN A 117 -15.25 27.28 0.11
N THR A 118 -15.49 25.98 0.31
CA THR A 118 -16.33 25.48 1.41
C THR A 118 -15.54 24.67 2.40
N ASN A 119 -14.73 23.75 1.97
CA ASN A 119 -13.90 22.93 2.83
C ASN A 119 -12.79 22.23 2.01
N ASP A 120 -11.73 21.83 2.70
CA ASP A 120 -10.59 21.10 2.15
C ASP A 120 -10.70 19.57 2.35
N GLY A 121 -11.90 19.07 2.64
CA GLY A 121 -12.19 17.68 2.98
C GLY A 121 -12.17 17.45 4.49
N MET A 122 -12.64 16.28 4.92
CA MET A 122 -12.86 15.95 6.32
C MET A 122 -11.75 15.07 6.88
N PRO A 123 -11.32 15.26 8.15
CA PRO A 123 -10.35 14.40 8.81
C PRO A 123 -10.92 13.05 9.22
N TYR A 124 -10.09 12.01 9.08
CA TYR A 124 -10.27 10.71 9.71
C TYR A 124 -9.99 10.81 11.21
N GLN A 125 -10.85 10.24 12.06
CA GLN A 125 -10.79 10.46 13.51
C GLN A 125 -10.57 9.16 14.29
N THR A 126 -9.85 9.27 15.40
CA THR A 126 -9.69 8.15 16.34
C THR A 126 -11.02 7.83 17.03
N PHE A 127 -11.27 6.55 17.36
CA PHE A 127 -12.32 6.19 18.32
C PHE A 127 -11.95 6.62 19.75
N GLY A 128 -10.68 6.44 20.11
CA GLY A 128 -10.18 6.63 21.46
C GLY A 128 -9.38 5.43 21.97
N SER A 129 -9.44 5.13 23.25
CA SER A 129 -8.63 4.06 23.84
C SER A 129 -9.41 3.22 24.85
N VAL A 130 -9.05 1.94 24.95
CA VAL A 130 -9.36 1.07 26.08
C VAL A 130 -8.14 1.02 26.99
N TYR A 131 -8.36 1.17 28.29
CA TYR A 131 -7.34 1.04 29.31
C TYR A 131 -7.64 -0.15 30.20
N ILE A 132 -6.62 -0.94 30.51
CA ILE A 132 -6.67 -2.06 31.47
C ILE A 132 -5.63 -1.79 32.55
N SER A 133 -6.11 -1.40 33.75
CA SER A 133 -5.27 -0.95 34.85
C SER A 133 -5.09 -2.05 35.90
N PHE A 134 -3.84 -2.45 36.12
CA PHE A 134 -3.43 -3.45 37.11
C PHE A 134 -2.70 -2.78 38.28
N ALA A 135 -3.31 -2.77 39.44
CA ALA A 135 -2.66 -2.24 40.65
C ALA A 135 -1.45 -3.13 41.06
N GLY A 136 -0.32 -2.48 41.31
CA GLY A 136 0.89 -3.20 41.76
C GLY A 136 1.77 -3.80 40.64
N HIS A 137 1.45 -3.62 39.36
CA HIS A 137 2.25 -4.12 38.25
C HIS A 137 3.32 -3.14 37.74
N GLN A 138 3.60 -2.06 38.45
CA GLN A 138 4.66 -1.10 38.10
C GLN A 138 6.07 -1.69 38.19
N LYS A 139 6.27 -2.71 39.05
CA LYS A 139 7.52 -3.45 39.18
C LYS A 139 7.38 -4.82 38.58
N TYR A 140 8.00 -5.04 37.46
CA TYR A 140 7.94 -6.29 36.68
C TYR A 140 9.33 -6.75 36.27
N THR A 141 9.43 -8.03 35.87
CA THR A 141 10.62 -8.66 35.26
C THR A 141 10.24 -9.49 34.08
N ASP A 142 11.23 -10.00 33.32
CA ASP A 142 11.05 -10.93 32.22
C ASP A 142 10.04 -10.43 31.17
N TYR A 143 10.15 -9.15 30.83
CA TYR A 143 9.25 -8.52 29.89
C TYR A 143 9.52 -8.93 28.45
N TYR A 144 8.45 -9.19 27.72
CA TYR A 144 8.45 -9.50 26.29
C TYR A 144 7.15 -9.05 25.66
N ARG A 145 7.20 -8.44 24.46
CA ARG A 145 6.03 -8.24 23.60
C ARG A 145 6.37 -8.50 22.14
N ASP A 146 5.40 -9.02 21.39
CA ASP A 146 5.55 -9.24 19.95
C ASP A 146 4.28 -8.94 19.18
N LEU A 147 4.46 -8.66 17.87
CA LEU A 147 3.46 -8.77 16.82
C LEU A 147 3.87 -9.94 15.92
N ASP A 148 3.11 -11.01 15.99
CA ASP A 148 3.27 -12.18 15.12
C ASP A 148 2.51 -11.94 13.82
N ILE A 149 3.21 -11.52 12.76
CA ILE A 149 2.58 -11.27 11.47
C ILE A 149 2.26 -12.53 10.67
N ASN A 150 2.66 -13.72 11.11
CA ASN A 150 2.15 -14.97 10.53
C ASN A 150 0.70 -15.24 10.92
N ASN A 151 0.31 -14.77 12.11
CA ASN A 151 -1.01 -15.01 12.68
C ASN A 151 -1.84 -13.73 12.90
N ALA A 152 -1.27 -12.56 12.63
CA ALA A 152 -1.87 -11.24 12.89
C ALA A 152 -2.34 -11.08 14.36
N THR A 153 -1.49 -11.45 15.31
CA THR A 153 -1.77 -11.41 16.75
C THR A 153 -0.65 -10.71 17.51
N ALA A 154 -1.02 -9.98 18.56
CA ALA A 154 -0.05 -9.41 19.50
C ALA A 154 -0.03 -10.18 20.82
N LYS A 155 1.14 -10.26 21.44
CA LYS A 155 1.34 -10.90 22.73
C LYS A 155 2.21 -10.03 23.63
N VAL A 156 1.85 -9.97 24.93
CA VAL A 156 2.63 -9.33 25.97
C VAL A 156 2.81 -10.33 27.12
N LYS A 157 4.04 -10.48 27.63
CA LYS A 157 4.40 -11.34 28.76
C LYS A 157 5.31 -10.61 29.73
N TYR A 158 5.06 -10.78 30.99
CA TYR A 158 5.89 -10.23 32.07
C TYR A 158 5.65 -10.97 33.39
N LYS A 159 6.50 -10.76 34.38
CA LYS A 159 6.33 -11.32 35.73
C LYS A 159 6.19 -10.25 36.78
N VAL A 160 5.27 -10.46 37.71
CA VAL A 160 5.10 -9.67 38.95
C VAL A 160 5.09 -10.62 40.12
N ASN A 161 5.97 -10.43 41.12
CA ASN A 161 6.08 -11.26 42.31
C ASN A 161 6.19 -12.76 41.99
N GLY A 162 6.87 -13.10 40.89
CA GLY A 162 7.07 -14.49 40.43
C GLY A 162 5.91 -15.09 39.66
N VAL A 163 4.78 -14.43 39.53
CA VAL A 163 3.64 -14.84 38.71
C VAL A 163 3.84 -14.31 37.30
N GLU A 164 3.78 -15.18 36.29
CA GLU A 164 3.80 -14.77 34.88
C GLU A 164 2.39 -14.36 34.43
N PHE A 165 2.28 -13.19 33.81
CA PHE A 165 1.09 -12.66 33.18
C PHE A 165 1.25 -12.67 31.65
N THR A 166 0.21 -13.08 30.95
CA THR A 166 0.16 -13.08 29.49
C THR A 166 -1.09 -12.38 29.01
N ARG A 167 -0.93 -11.50 28.01
CA ARG A 167 -2.03 -10.87 27.25
C ARG A 167 -1.88 -11.28 25.80
N GLU A 168 -2.96 -11.79 25.20
CA GLU A 168 -3.04 -12.08 23.77
C GLU A 168 -4.14 -11.20 23.17
N ILE A 169 -3.84 -10.48 22.11
CA ILE A 169 -4.72 -9.50 21.48
C ILE A 169 -4.83 -9.77 19.99
N LEU A 170 -6.04 -9.68 19.45
CA LEU A 170 -6.29 -9.75 18.03
C LEU A 170 -7.50 -8.91 17.62
N THR A 171 -7.53 -8.48 16.36
CA THR A 171 -8.68 -7.87 15.69
C THR A 171 -9.33 -8.92 14.78
N ALA A 172 -10.45 -9.50 15.21
CA ALA A 172 -11.04 -10.66 14.55
C ALA A 172 -11.64 -10.31 13.19
N PHE A 173 -11.16 -10.93 12.12
CA PHE A 173 -11.70 -10.73 10.76
C PHE A 173 -13.14 -11.23 10.63
N ALA A 174 -13.43 -12.43 11.14
CA ALA A 174 -14.74 -13.05 10.97
C ALA A 174 -15.81 -12.46 11.90
N ASP A 175 -15.43 -12.11 13.13
CA ASP A 175 -16.36 -11.67 14.16
C ASP A 175 -16.48 -10.14 14.28
N GLN A 176 -15.59 -9.39 13.61
CA GLN A 176 -15.60 -7.93 13.58
C GLN A 176 -15.52 -7.28 14.96
N VAL A 177 -14.74 -7.87 15.86
CA VAL A 177 -14.46 -7.40 17.23
C VAL A 177 -12.96 -7.43 17.51
N ILE A 178 -12.53 -6.66 18.51
CA ILE A 178 -11.20 -6.80 19.11
C ILE A 178 -11.36 -7.70 20.35
N VAL A 179 -10.46 -8.67 20.49
CA VAL A 179 -10.50 -9.62 21.61
C VAL A 179 -9.17 -9.60 22.35
N VAL A 180 -9.27 -9.54 23.69
CA VAL A 180 -8.10 -9.58 24.59
C VAL A 180 -8.27 -10.71 25.56
N LYS A 181 -7.33 -11.64 25.58
CA LYS A 181 -7.22 -12.69 26.58
C LYS A 181 -6.17 -12.33 27.61
N LEU A 182 -6.57 -12.31 28.86
CA LEU A 182 -5.69 -12.12 30.02
C LEU A 182 -5.56 -13.46 30.75
N SER A 183 -4.36 -13.89 31.04
CA SER A 183 -4.07 -15.12 31.79
C SER A 183 -2.89 -14.94 32.75
N ALA A 184 -2.87 -15.71 33.81
CA ALA A 184 -1.78 -15.77 34.76
C ALA A 184 -1.35 -17.19 35.02
N SER A 185 -0.06 -17.42 35.41
CA SER A 185 0.49 -18.74 35.71
C SER A 185 -0.04 -19.33 37.01
N GLN A 186 -0.79 -18.58 37.82
CA GLN A 186 -1.43 -18.99 39.05
C GLN A 186 -2.89 -18.54 39.06
N PRO A 187 -3.83 -19.31 39.62
CA PRO A 187 -5.23 -18.96 39.70
C PRO A 187 -5.46 -17.73 40.60
N GLY A 188 -6.55 -16.97 40.34
CA GLY A 188 -6.98 -15.85 41.16
C GLY A 188 -6.07 -14.62 41.10
N GLN A 189 -5.16 -14.53 40.15
CA GLN A 189 -4.20 -13.43 40.10
C GLN A 189 -4.63 -12.23 39.22
N ILE A 190 -5.70 -12.39 38.44
CA ILE A 190 -6.15 -11.30 37.57
C ILE A 190 -7.14 -10.40 38.32
N SER A 191 -6.65 -9.21 38.67
CA SER A 191 -7.47 -8.13 39.28
C SER A 191 -7.11 -6.83 38.55
N CYS A 192 -8.10 -6.25 37.85
CA CYS A 192 -7.89 -5.03 37.05
C CYS A 192 -9.18 -4.27 36.83
N ASN A 193 -9.05 -3.00 36.50
CA ASN A 193 -10.15 -2.15 36.03
C ASN A 193 -10.00 -1.87 34.54
N VAL A 194 -11.11 -1.96 33.82
CA VAL A 194 -11.17 -1.68 32.37
C VAL A 194 -12.11 -0.51 32.12
N PHE A 195 -11.68 0.44 31.32
CA PHE A 195 -12.50 1.59 30.94
C PHE A 195 -12.14 2.10 29.56
N MET A 196 -13.03 2.89 28.97
CA MET A 196 -12.84 3.53 27.65
C MET A 196 -12.88 5.05 27.79
N ASN A 197 -12.07 5.74 26.98
CA ASN A 197 -12.21 7.17 26.78
C ASN A 197 -11.89 7.54 25.31
N SER A 198 -12.31 8.75 24.92
CA SER A 198 -12.03 9.31 23.61
C SER A 198 -11.58 10.76 23.74
N PRO A 199 -10.67 11.24 22.87
CA PRO A 199 -10.35 12.66 22.77
C PRO A 199 -11.40 13.47 22.02
N ILE A 200 -12.39 12.82 21.38
CA ILE A 200 -13.51 13.51 20.71
C ILE A 200 -14.42 14.11 21.77
N ASP A 201 -14.68 15.40 21.65
CA ASP A 201 -15.57 16.13 22.56
C ASP A 201 -16.98 15.51 22.63
N LYS A 202 -17.60 15.62 23.80
CA LYS A 202 -18.99 15.18 24.05
C LYS A 202 -19.22 13.67 23.91
N THR A 203 -18.18 12.86 24.09
CA THR A 203 -18.36 11.42 24.27
C THR A 203 -18.97 11.11 25.65
N VAL A 204 -19.77 10.05 25.68
CA VAL A 204 -20.45 9.61 26.91
C VAL A 204 -20.05 8.18 27.22
N ALA A 205 -19.43 7.99 28.39
CA ALA A 205 -19.21 6.66 28.96
C ALA A 205 -20.41 6.28 29.83
N SER A 206 -20.89 5.05 29.69
CA SER A 206 -22.04 4.53 30.48
C SER A 206 -21.90 3.03 30.71
N THR A 207 -22.86 2.46 31.49
CA THR A 207 -22.91 1.03 31.79
C THR A 207 -24.31 0.50 31.46
N GLU A 208 -24.40 -0.68 30.82
CA GLU A 208 -25.63 -1.39 30.54
C GLU A 208 -25.42 -2.90 30.88
N GLY A 209 -25.99 -3.33 32.04
CA GLY A 209 -25.69 -4.66 32.56
C GLY A 209 -24.19 -4.82 32.87
N ASN A 210 -23.56 -5.85 32.31
CA ASN A 210 -22.11 -6.10 32.45
C ASN A 210 -21.30 -5.52 31.29
N GLN A 211 -21.84 -4.55 30.58
CA GLN A 211 -21.14 -3.90 29.47
C GLN A 211 -20.81 -2.45 29.84
N ILE A 212 -19.62 -2.01 29.46
CA ILE A 212 -19.29 -0.59 29.40
C ILE A 212 -19.42 -0.09 27.98
N ILE A 213 -19.92 1.13 27.81
CA ILE A 213 -20.29 1.72 26.54
C ILE A 213 -19.62 3.08 26.42
N LEU A 214 -19.06 3.38 25.25
CA LEU A 214 -18.61 4.72 24.87
C LEU A 214 -19.35 5.13 23.60
N SER A 215 -20.12 6.22 23.67
CA SER A 215 -20.84 6.77 22.52
C SER A 215 -20.38 8.19 22.20
N GLY A 216 -20.36 8.54 20.93
CA GLY A 216 -19.96 9.87 20.49
C GLY A 216 -20.46 10.20 19.08
N VAL A 217 -20.07 11.38 18.63
CA VAL A 217 -20.36 11.87 17.27
C VAL A 217 -19.08 12.51 16.73
N GLY A 218 -18.74 12.24 15.50
CA GLY A 218 -17.62 12.89 14.79
C GLY A 218 -17.72 14.41 14.84
N THR A 219 -16.58 15.08 14.80
CA THR A 219 -16.52 16.54 15.01
C THR A 219 -17.07 17.34 13.82
N ASN A 220 -17.44 18.59 14.07
CA ASN A 220 -17.57 19.57 13.00
C ASN A 220 -16.19 19.92 12.47
N PHE A 221 -16.09 20.16 11.17
CA PHE A 221 -14.86 20.61 10.55
C PHE A 221 -15.19 21.55 9.38
N GLU A 222 -14.47 22.65 9.24
CA GLU A 222 -14.61 23.65 8.14
C GLU A 222 -16.06 23.96 7.73
N GLY A 223 -16.91 24.20 8.73
CA GLY A 223 -18.33 24.55 8.51
C GLY A 223 -19.25 23.37 8.26
N VAL A 224 -18.74 22.15 8.03
CA VAL A 224 -19.54 20.95 7.87
C VAL A 224 -19.79 20.31 9.23
N LYS A 225 -21.08 20.11 9.57
CA LYS A 225 -21.47 19.51 10.87
C LYS A 225 -21.14 18.03 10.92
N GLY A 226 -20.51 17.59 12.00
CA GLY A 226 -20.30 16.19 12.31
C GLY A 226 -21.62 15.46 12.59
N LYS A 227 -21.86 14.36 11.89
CA LYS A 227 -23.08 13.54 12.04
C LYS A 227 -22.79 12.05 12.08
N VAL A 228 -21.55 11.63 11.96
CA VAL A 228 -21.17 10.22 12.13
C VAL A 228 -21.27 9.88 13.61
N LYS A 229 -22.31 9.17 13.99
CA LYS A 229 -22.48 8.62 15.32
C LYS A 229 -21.70 7.33 15.44
N PHE A 230 -21.06 7.13 16.59
CA PHE A 230 -20.35 5.89 16.88
C PHE A 230 -20.68 5.36 18.27
N GLN A 231 -20.62 4.05 18.43
CA GLN A 231 -20.70 3.40 19.71
C GLN A 231 -19.68 2.26 19.81
N GLY A 232 -18.87 2.29 20.87
CA GLY A 232 -18.07 1.16 21.32
C GLY A 232 -18.71 0.48 22.51
N ARG A 233 -18.69 -0.85 22.54
CA ARG A 233 -19.17 -1.71 23.62
C ARG A 233 -18.07 -2.67 24.02
N LEU A 234 -17.87 -2.83 25.32
CA LEU A 234 -16.92 -3.77 25.89
C LEU A 234 -17.59 -4.60 26.97
N THR A 235 -17.38 -5.92 26.90
CA THR A 235 -17.79 -6.88 27.92
C THR A 235 -16.66 -7.83 28.25
N ALA A 236 -16.78 -8.58 29.33
CA ALA A 236 -15.79 -9.60 29.73
C ALA A 236 -16.46 -10.91 30.12
N LYS A 237 -15.73 -12.02 29.85
CA LYS A 237 -15.98 -13.34 30.43
C LYS A 237 -14.78 -13.76 31.27
N ASN A 238 -15.04 -14.32 32.44
CA ASN A 238 -14.02 -14.78 33.36
C ASN A 238 -14.14 -16.25 33.72
N LYS A 239 -13.00 -16.86 34.04
CA LYS A 239 -12.94 -18.10 34.80
C LYS A 239 -12.47 -17.75 36.21
N GLY A 240 -13.20 -18.20 37.22
CA GLY A 240 -12.93 -17.78 38.61
C GLY A 240 -13.16 -16.29 38.86
N GLY A 241 -13.11 -15.86 40.08
CA GLY A 241 -13.26 -14.47 40.46
C GLY A 241 -14.65 -13.85 40.21
N GLN A 242 -14.69 -12.53 40.14
CA GLN A 242 -15.92 -11.75 39.96
C GLN A 242 -15.70 -10.58 38.99
N ILE A 243 -16.77 -10.23 38.26
CA ILE A 243 -16.84 -9.04 37.41
C ILE A 243 -18.01 -8.17 37.89
N ASP A 244 -17.75 -6.86 38.01
CA ASP A 244 -18.77 -5.84 38.28
C ASP A 244 -18.58 -4.68 37.27
N ALA A 245 -19.69 -4.15 36.77
CA ALA A 245 -19.68 -3.02 35.85
C ALA A 245 -20.48 -1.85 36.45
N SER A 246 -19.86 -0.71 36.67
CA SER A 246 -20.50 0.48 37.18
C SER A 246 -19.80 1.76 36.69
N ASN A 247 -20.57 2.80 36.43
CA ASN A 247 -20.04 4.13 36.06
C ASN A 247 -19.01 4.12 34.91
N GLY A 248 -19.23 3.28 33.87
CA GLY A 248 -18.33 3.17 32.71
C GLY A 248 -17.00 2.42 33.01
N VAL A 249 -16.91 1.76 34.17
CA VAL A 249 -15.76 0.94 34.56
C VAL A 249 -16.18 -0.52 34.75
N LEU A 250 -15.41 -1.43 34.20
CA LEU A 250 -15.52 -2.87 34.43
C LEU A 250 -14.43 -3.28 35.43
N SER A 251 -14.81 -3.71 36.63
CA SER A 251 -13.90 -4.17 37.68
C SER A 251 -13.85 -5.69 37.70
N ILE A 252 -12.65 -6.24 37.58
CA ILE A 252 -12.37 -7.68 37.58
C ILE A 252 -11.57 -7.99 38.85
N ASN A 253 -12.01 -8.98 39.62
CA ASN A 253 -11.41 -9.30 40.92
C ASN A 253 -11.10 -10.80 41.00
N LYS A 254 -9.81 -11.15 41.19
CA LYS A 254 -9.30 -12.50 41.48
C LYS A 254 -9.73 -13.56 40.46
N ALA A 255 -9.76 -13.20 39.16
CA ALA A 255 -10.03 -14.13 38.09
C ALA A 255 -8.79 -14.99 37.75
N ASP A 256 -9.02 -16.20 37.24
CA ASP A 256 -7.98 -17.10 36.73
C ASP A 256 -7.64 -16.77 35.27
N GLU A 257 -8.64 -16.44 34.48
CA GLU A 257 -8.55 -16.04 33.08
C GLU A 257 -9.69 -15.07 32.77
N VAL A 258 -9.44 -14.09 31.89
CA VAL A 258 -10.42 -13.14 31.42
C VAL A 258 -10.32 -12.99 29.92
N THR A 259 -11.46 -12.96 29.21
CA THR A 259 -11.55 -12.57 27.82
C THR A 259 -12.41 -11.32 27.69
N LEU A 260 -11.82 -10.23 27.19
CA LEU A 260 -12.54 -9.01 26.84
C LEU A 260 -12.95 -9.06 25.39
N TYR A 261 -14.17 -8.63 25.09
CA TYR A 261 -14.71 -8.47 23.75
C TYR A 261 -15.08 -7.01 23.54
N ILE A 262 -14.59 -6.41 22.46
CA ILE A 262 -14.78 -4.99 22.15
C ILE A 262 -15.36 -4.88 20.75
N SER A 263 -16.52 -4.30 20.61
CA SER A 263 -17.14 -3.96 19.33
C SER A 263 -17.20 -2.45 19.16
N ILE A 264 -17.02 -1.96 17.93
CA ILE A 264 -17.19 -0.55 17.56
C ILE A 264 -18.01 -0.53 16.28
N ALA A 265 -18.97 0.36 16.18
CA ALA A 265 -19.76 0.58 14.98
C ALA A 265 -20.18 2.02 14.82
N THR A 266 -20.50 2.42 13.60
CA THR A 266 -21.01 3.76 13.26
C THR A 266 -22.35 3.68 12.54
N ASN A 267 -23.01 4.83 12.42
CA ASN A 267 -24.21 4.99 11.59
C ASN A 267 -23.91 5.14 10.09
N PHE A 268 -22.64 5.08 9.68
CA PHE A 268 -22.24 5.13 8.28
C PHE A 268 -22.70 3.89 7.51
N LYS A 269 -23.26 4.09 6.31
CA LYS A 269 -23.59 3.05 5.34
C LYS A 269 -22.77 3.21 4.04
N ASN A 270 -22.70 4.43 3.54
CA ASN A 270 -21.89 4.83 2.40
C ASN A 270 -21.70 6.37 2.40
N TYR A 271 -20.94 6.89 1.46
CA TYR A 271 -20.57 8.31 1.38
C TYR A 271 -21.77 9.28 1.28
N GLN A 272 -22.98 8.81 0.95
CA GLN A 272 -24.22 9.60 0.88
C GLN A 272 -25.23 9.28 1.99
N ASP A 273 -25.10 8.13 2.66
CA ASP A 273 -26.08 7.62 3.62
C ASP A 273 -25.44 7.30 4.99
N ILE A 274 -25.84 8.07 5.98
CA ILE A 274 -25.48 7.90 7.39
C ILE A 274 -26.71 7.57 8.26
N SER A 275 -27.70 6.87 7.70
CA SER A 275 -28.92 6.46 8.40
C SER A 275 -28.81 5.09 9.09
N GLY A 276 -27.60 4.56 9.23
CA GLY A 276 -27.36 3.32 9.97
C GLY A 276 -27.64 3.45 11.47
N ASP A 277 -27.67 2.31 12.14
CA ASP A 277 -27.88 2.21 13.59
C ASP A 277 -26.60 1.67 14.24
N GLU A 278 -25.80 2.57 14.79
CA GLU A 278 -24.55 2.25 15.48
C GLU A 278 -24.77 1.41 16.73
N ILE A 279 -25.92 1.57 17.38
CA ILE A 279 -26.27 0.84 18.60
C ILE A 279 -26.60 -0.61 18.26
N ALA A 280 -27.49 -0.82 17.29
CA ALA A 280 -27.86 -2.16 16.87
C ALA A 280 -26.66 -2.94 16.30
N LYS A 281 -25.83 -2.30 15.45
CA LYS A 281 -24.62 -2.91 14.88
C LYS A 281 -23.61 -3.31 15.97
N SER A 282 -23.30 -2.42 16.91
CA SER A 282 -22.32 -2.71 17.97
C SER A 282 -22.82 -3.82 18.91
N LYS A 283 -24.11 -3.84 19.24
CA LYS A 283 -24.75 -4.93 20.01
C LYS A 283 -24.68 -6.28 19.27
N ASP A 284 -24.97 -6.31 17.97
CA ASP A 284 -24.98 -7.54 17.15
C ASP A 284 -23.58 -8.16 17.06
N TYR A 285 -22.55 -7.34 16.75
CA TYR A 285 -21.16 -7.82 16.72
C TYR A 285 -20.75 -8.42 18.06
N LEU A 286 -21.03 -7.72 19.17
CA LEU A 286 -20.65 -8.16 20.50
C LEU A 286 -21.38 -9.45 20.88
N ALA A 287 -22.70 -9.51 20.68
CA ALA A 287 -23.52 -10.66 21.00
C ALA A 287 -23.09 -11.93 20.25
N LYS A 288 -22.72 -11.80 18.96
CA LYS A 288 -22.21 -12.92 18.16
C LYS A 288 -20.84 -13.40 18.66
N ALA A 289 -19.95 -12.49 18.99
CA ALA A 289 -18.60 -12.82 19.47
C ALA A 289 -18.63 -13.48 20.84
N GLU A 290 -19.49 -12.99 21.77
CA GLU A 290 -19.64 -13.56 23.12
C GLU A 290 -20.09 -15.04 23.13
N THR A 291 -20.73 -15.54 22.09
CA THR A 291 -21.11 -16.97 22.03
C THR A 291 -19.90 -17.91 21.92
N LYS A 292 -18.72 -17.36 21.58
CA LYS A 292 -17.48 -18.11 21.29
C LYS A 292 -16.45 -17.86 22.39
N ASP A 293 -15.54 -18.83 22.58
CA ASP A 293 -14.34 -18.64 23.39
C ASP A 293 -13.21 -18.02 22.55
N PHE A 294 -12.16 -17.57 23.24
CA PHE A 294 -10.99 -16.94 22.60
C PHE A 294 -10.34 -17.82 21.53
N GLU A 295 -10.17 -19.12 21.80
CA GLU A 295 -9.47 -20.03 20.89
C GLU A 295 -10.27 -20.27 19.60
N THR A 296 -11.59 -20.33 19.71
CA THR A 296 -12.50 -20.41 18.56
C THR A 296 -12.39 -19.17 17.67
N ILE A 297 -12.40 -17.98 18.27
CA ILE A 297 -12.26 -16.72 17.53
C ILE A 297 -10.86 -16.61 16.92
N LYS A 298 -9.82 -16.92 17.69
CA LYS A 298 -8.43 -16.91 17.24
C LYS A 298 -8.21 -17.85 16.04
N LYS A 299 -8.75 -19.05 16.12
CA LYS A 299 -8.66 -20.00 15.00
C LYS A 299 -9.31 -19.46 13.75
N ALA A 300 -10.53 -18.93 13.83
CA ALA A 300 -11.24 -18.36 12.69
C ALA A 300 -10.51 -17.15 12.11
N HIS A 301 -9.94 -16.30 12.96
CA HIS A 301 -9.11 -15.15 12.59
C HIS A 301 -7.86 -15.59 11.83
N VAL A 302 -7.09 -16.53 12.37
CA VAL A 302 -5.85 -17.02 11.74
C VAL A 302 -6.16 -17.73 10.42
N ASP A 303 -7.19 -18.60 10.38
CA ASP A 303 -7.60 -19.32 9.16
C ASP A 303 -7.98 -18.33 8.04
N TYR A 304 -8.68 -17.23 8.36
CA TYR A 304 -9.04 -16.21 7.38
C TYR A 304 -7.80 -15.45 6.89
N TYR A 305 -7.00 -14.93 7.80
CA TYR A 305 -5.82 -14.14 7.50
C TYR A 305 -4.79 -14.91 6.64
N GLN A 306 -4.51 -16.16 7.02
CA GLN A 306 -3.52 -16.99 6.35
C GLN A 306 -3.90 -17.39 4.92
N LYS A 307 -5.20 -17.32 4.54
CA LYS A 307 -5.61 -17.49 3.14
C LYS A 307 -4.93 -16.49 2.20
N PHE A 308 -4.60 -15.31 2.70
CA PHE A 308 -3.95 -14.24 1.95
C PHE A 308 -2.44 -14.16 2.26
N PHE A 309 -2.08 -14.18 3.53
CA PHE A 309 -0.71 -13.98 3.95
C PHE A 309 0.23 -15.08 3.45
N ASN A 310 -0.19 -16.34 3.53
CA ASN A 310 0.63 -17.50 3.14
C ASN A 310 0.79 -17.67 1.61
N ARG A 311 0.14 -16.84 0.80
CA ARG A 311 0.30 -16.90 -0.66
C ARG A 311 1.69 -16.50 -1.12
N VAL A 312 2.38 -15.65 -0.37
CA VAL A 312 3.72 -15.14 -0.74
C VAL A 312 4.68 -15.29 0.41
N SER A 313 5.88 -15.78 0.13
CA SER A 313 6.97 -15.87 1.10
C SER A 313 8.31 -15.53 0.46
N LEU A 314 9.06 -14.62 1.09
CA LEU A 314 10.43 -14.24 0.71
C LEU A 314 11.41 -14.82 1.71
N ASN A 315 12.45 -15.51 1.23
CA ASN A 315 13.55 -16.02 2.05
C ASN A 315 14.88 -15.55 1.46
N LEU A 316 15.58 -14.73 2.22
CA LEU A 316 16.92 -14.20 1.89
C LEU A 316 18.00 -14.76 2.81
N GLY A 317 17.66 -15.75 3.64
CA GLY A 317 18.50 -16.29 4.71
C GLY A 317 18.22 -15.64 6.05
N SER A 318 18.94 -16.10 7.09
CA SER A 318 18.83 -15.61 8.46
C SER A 318 20.18 -15.72 9.16
N ASN A 319 20.38 -14.92 10.21
CA ASN A 319 21.56 -14.95 11.06
C ASN A 319 21.18 -14.62 12.53
N ASP A 320 22.15 -14.52 13.43
CA ASP A 320 21.93 -14.29 14.86
C ASP A 320 21.27 -12.92 15.19
N LEU A 321 21.19 -12.01 14.24
CA LEU A 321 20.53 -10.70 14.44
C LEU A 321 19.04 -10.83 14.77
N VAL A 322 18.39 -11.92 14.38
CA VAL A 322 16.99 -12.22 14.73
C VAL A 322 16.73 -12.30 16.24
N LYS A 323 17.77 -12.53 17.03
CA LYS A 323 17.71 -12.57 18.50
C LYS A 323 17.69 -11.18 19.15
N LYS A 324 17.91 -10.11 18.38
CA LYS A 324 17.87 -8.72 18.88
C LYS A 324 16.45 -8.15 18.73
N PRO A 325 16.03 -7.24 19.63
CA PRO A 325 14.81 -6.49 19.48
C PRO A 325 14.71 -5.77 18.13
N THR A 326 13.49 -5.66 17.58
CA THR A 326 13.27 -5.14 16.23
C THR A 326 13.80 -3.72 16.03
N ASN A 327 13.59 -2.83 17.00
CA ASN A 327 14.09 -1.46 16.96
C ASN A 327 15.64 -1.39 16.92
N GLU A 328 16.33 -2.31 17.53
CA GLU A 328 17.80 -2.39 17.45
C GLU A 328 18.27 -2.85 16.07
N ARG A 329 17.54 -3.82 15.49
CA ARG A 329 17.83 -4.32 14.15
C ARG A 329 17.62 -3.22 13.11
N ILE A 330 16.53 -2.41 13.21
CA ILE A 330 16.27 -1.26 12.33
C ILE A 330 17.40 -0.23 12.48
N ARG A 331 17.79 0.13 13.71
CA ARG A 331 18.87 1.10 13.96
C ARG A 331 20.20 0.71 13.31
N ASP A 332 20.49 -0.58 13.28
CA ASP A 332 21.78 -1.10 12.84
C ASP A 332 21.75 -1.70 11.43
N PHE A 333 20.60 -1.63 10.71
CA PHE A 333 20.41 -2.32 9.43
C PHE A 333 21.41 -1.92 8.34
N SER A 334 21.70 -0.62 8.22
CA SER A 334 22.70 -0.11 7.25
C SER A 334 24.15 -0.52 7.57
N LYS A 335 24.41 -0.94 8.81
CA LYS A 335 25.75 -1.34 9.29
C LYS A 335 26.00 -2.84 9.26
N GLN A 336 24.93 -3.64 9.14
CA GLN A 336 24.98 -5.09 9.27
C GLN A 336 24.12 -5.72 8.16
N PHE A 337 24.54 -6.86 7.65
CA PHE A 337 23.72 -7.63 6.73
C PHE A 337 22.67 -8.42 7.52
N ASP A 338 21.44 -7.94 7.51
CA ASP A 338 20.28 -8.59 8.15
C ASP A 338 19.21 -8.98 7.10
N PRO A 339 19.42 -10.10 6.40
CA PRO A 339 18.53 -10.50 5.30
C PRO A 339 17.12 -10.87 5.79
N GLN A 340 16.99 -11.36 7.03
CA GLN A 340 15.69 -11.69 7.59
C GLN A 340 14.88 -10.44 7.92
N LEU A 341 15.51 -9.34 8.37
CA LEU A 341 14.80 -8.08 8.58
C LEU A 341 14.30 -7.50 7.26
N ALA A 342 15.07 -7.60 6.17
CA ALA A 342 14.62 -7.20 4.85
C ALA A 342 13.39 -8.03 4.41
N ALA A 343 13.42 -9.35 4.60
CA ALA A 343 12.28 -10.21 4.29
C ALA A 343 11.06 -9.93 5.21
N LEU A 344 11.31 -9.64 6.49
CA LEU A 344 10.26 -9.24 7.45
C LEU A 344 9.60 -7.92 7.03
N TYR A 345 10.39 -6.93 6.59
CA TYR A 345 9.87 -5.63 6.14
C TYR A 345 8.99 -5.77 4.89
N PHE A 346 9.41 -6.59 3.92
CA PHE A 346 8.57 -6.94 2.76
C PHE A 346 7.24 -7.57 3.19
N GLN A 347 7.26 -8.54 4.10
CA GLN A 347 6.06 -9.21 4.58
C GLN A 347 5.22 -8.31 5.49
N PHE A 348 5.83 -7.35 6.18
CA PHE A 348 5.13 -6.39 7.02
C PHE A 348 4.22 -5.46 6.19
N GLY A 349 4.68 -4.97 5.03
CA GLY A 349 3.79 -4.21 4.15
C GLY A 349 2.60 -5.04 3.64
N ARG A 350 2.79 -6.34 3.35
CA ARG A 350 1.67 -7.24 3.02
C ARG A 350 0.72 -7.42 4.20
N TYR A 351 1.26 -7.56 5.41
CA TYR A 351 0.49 -7.60 6.66
C TYR A 351 -0.35 -6.33 6.82
N LEU A 352 0.27 -5.16 6.65
CA LEU A 352 -0.41 -3.87 6.77
C LEU A 352 -1.57 -3.73 5.77
N LEU A 353 -1.39 -4.16 4.51
CA LEU A 353 -2.44 -4.09 3.49
C LEU A 353 -3.63 -5.02 3.82
N ILE A 354 -3.36 -6.25 4.25
CA ILE A 354 -4.42 -7.18 4.69
C ILE A 354 -5.17 -6.61 5.91
N SER A 355 -4.43 -5.95 6.81
CA SER A 355 -4.99 -5.43 8.08
C SER A 355 -5.72 -4.10 7.94
N SER A 356 -5.50 -3.33 6.86
CA SER A 356 -6.07 -2.00 6.67
C SER A 356 -7.03 -1.87 5.48
N SER A 357 -7.14 -2.89 4.63
CA SER A 357 -8.00 -2.83 3.44
C SER A 357 -8.62 -4.21 3.18
N GLN A 358 -9.93 -4.32 3.38
CA GLN A 358 -10.67 -5.56 3.21
C GLN A 358 -11.89 -5.34 2.32
N PRO A 359 -12.28 -6.33 1.50
CA PRO A 359 -13.48 -6.23 0.66
C PRO A 359 -14.71 -5.79 1.45
N GLY A 360 -15.43 -4.80 0.93
CA GLY A 360 -16.63 -4.22 1.54
C GLY A 360 -16.35 -3.12 2.58
N GLY A 361 -15.08 -2.81 2.86
CA GLY A 361 -14.64 -1.70 3.72
C GLY A 361 -14.20 -0.48 2.92
N GLN A 362 -13.56 0.47 3.63
CA GLN A 362 -12.93 1.64 3.03
C GLN A 362 -11.50 1.32 2.59
N PRO A 363 -10.92 2.07 1.63
CA PRO A 363 -9.51 1.95 1.30
C PRO A 363 -8.62 2.32 2.49
N ALA A 364 -7.37 1.82 2.48
CA ALA A 364 -6.34 2.31 3.37
C ALA A 364 -6.10 3.80 3.10
N ASN A 365 -6.35 4.65 4.11
CA ASN A 365 -6.10 6.09 4.02
C ASN A 365 -4.59 6.40 4.21
N LEU A 366 -4.21 7.67 4.37
CA LEU A 366 -2.82 8.08 4.53
C LEU A 366 -2.09 7.39 5.71
N GLN A 367 -2.84 6.93 6.72
CA GLN A 367 -2.34 6.19 7.88
C GLN A 367 -2.89 4.74 7.95
N GLY A 368 -3.37 4.21 6.85
CA GLY A 368 -4.05 2.91 6.78
C GLY A 368 -5.41 2.97 7.48
N ILE A 369 -5.46 2.49 8.71
CA ILE A 369 -6.61 2.63 9.63
C ILE A 369 -6.15 3.10 11.03
N TRP A 370 -4.84 3.35 11.23
CA TRP A 370 -4.26 3.66 12.54
C TRP A 370 -4.01 5.15 12.71
N ASN A 371 -4.71 5.75 13.65
CA ASN A 371 -4.60 7.17 13.98
C ASN A 371 -5.07 7.41 15.41
N ASP A 372 -4.31 8.16 16.22
CA ASP A 372 -4.71 8.50 17.60
C ASP A 372 -5.16 9.95 17.80
N MET A 373 -5.31 10.71 16.70
CA MET A 373 -5.68 12.12 16.72
C MET A 373 -7.12 12.35 16.26
N VAL A 374 -7.71 13.47 16.66
CA VAL A 374 -9.01 13.96 16.17
C VAL A 374 -8.82 14.68 14.82
N THR A 375 -7.72 15.39 14.67
CA THR A 375 -7.30 16.03 13.42
C THR A 375 -5.84 15.61 13.15
N PRO A 376 -5.64 14.52 12.43
CA PRO A 376 -4.30 14.02 12.12
C PRO A 376 -3.62 14.88 11.04
N PRO A 377 -2.31 14.74 10.84
CA PRO A 377 -1.60 15.37 9.74
C PRO A 377 -2.27 15.06 8.40
N TRP A 378 -2.44 16.10 7.57
CA TRP A 378 -3.15 16.04 6.28
C TRP A 378 -4.54 15.40 6.39
N ASP A 379 -5.17 15.50 7.59
CA ASP A 379 -6.47 14.93 7.91
C ASP A 379 -6.57 13.41 7.69
N SER A 380 -5.45 12.74 7.45
CA SER A 380 -5.37 11.32 7.05
C SER A 380 -6.30 10.99 5.87
N LYS A 381 -6.46 11.95 4.95
CA LYS A 381 -7.29 11.80 3.74
C LYS A 381 -6.67 10.81 2.75
N TYR A 382 -7.35 10.59 1.65
CA TYR A 382 -6.85 9.84 0.50
C TYR A 382 -6.18 10.83 -0.46
N THR A 383 -4.86 10.99 -0.35
CA THR A 383 -4.10 11.88 -1.23
C THR A 383 -3.77 11.13 -2.52
N THR A 384 -4.28 11.64 -3.65
CA THR A 384 -4.29 10.96 -4.95
C THR A 384 -3.26 11.49 -5.94
N ASN A 385 -2.30 12.29 -5.48
CA ASN A 385 -1.15 12.69 -6.29
C ASN A 385 0.05 11.74 -6.14
N ILE A 386 -0.04 10.72 -5.24
CA ILE A 386 0.90 9.60 -5.05
C ILE A 386 0.43 8.59 -4.00
N ASN A 387 -0.04 9.04 -2.83
CA ASN A 387 -0.11 8.21 -1.61
C ASN A 387 -1.16 7.10 -1.72
N ALA A 388 -2.38 7.43 -2.16
CA ALA A 388 -3.48 6.48 -2.26
C ALA A 388 -3.14 5.37 -3.28
N GLU A 389 -2.56 5.71 -4.42
CA GLU A 389 -2.14 4.77 -5.45
C GLU A 389 -0.98 3.89 -4.95
N MET A 390 0.02 4.48 -4.28
CA MET A 390 1.14 3.75 -3.70
C MET A 390 0.70 2.71 -2.67
N ASN A 391 -0.38 2.98 -1.92
CA ASN A 391 -0.94 2.01 -0.98
C ASN A 391 -1.34 0.70 -1.67
N TYR A 392 -1.69 0.75 -2.95
CA TYR A 392 -2.17 -0.41 -3.70
C TYR A 392 -1.16 -1.00 -4.69
N TRP A 393 -0.01 -0.38 -4.92
CA TRP A 393 1.03 -0.95 -5.79
C TRP A 393 1.41 -2.41 -5.46
N PRO A 394 1.51 -2.85 -4.18
CA PRO A 394 1.81 -4.24 -3.88
C PRO A 394 0.64 -5.20 -4.12
N ALA A 395 -0.61 -4.73 -4.24
CA ALA A 395 -1.78 -5.57 -4.18
C ALA A 395 -1.79 -6.69 -5.24
N GLN A 396 -1.53 -6.35 -6.50
CA GLN A 396 -1.56 -7.32 -7.59
C GLN A 396 -0.33 -8.23 -7.55
N VAL A 397 0.87 -7.64 -7.55
CA VAL A 397 2.14 -8.37 -7.66
C VAL A 397 2.41 -9.27 -6.45
N THR A 398 1.95 -8.90 -5.25
CA THR A 398 2.11 -9.71 -4.04
C THR A 398 0.90 -10.60 -3.71
N ASN A 399 0.03 -10.88 -4.73
CA ASN A 399 -1.08 -11.83 -4.64
C ASN A 399 -2.15 -11.46 -3.58
N LEU A 400 -2.47 -10.18 -3.47
CA LEU A 400 -3.45 -9.60 -2.55
C LEU A 400 -4.53 -8.80 -3.31
N GLN A 401 -4.91 -9.25 -4.50
CA GLN A 401 -5.82 -8.53 -5.39
C GLN A 401 -7.19 -8.21 -4.75
N GLU A 402 -7.63 -9.02 -3.77
CA GLU A 402 -8.88 -8.79 -3.06
C GLU A 402 -8.81 -7.53 -2.19
N MET A 403 -7.62 -7.21 -1.66
CA MET A 403 -7.40 -6.00 -0.85
C MET A 403 -7.49 -4.71 -1.67
N HIS A 404 -7.48 -4.81 -3.00
CA HIS A 404 -7.69 -3.69 -3.92
C HIS A 404 -9.18 -3.34 -4.13
N GLU A 405 -10.10 -4.18 -3.70
CA GLU A 405 -11.52 -3.96 -3.91
C GLU A 405 -12.05 -2.67 -3.31
N PRO A 406 -11.69 -2.25 -2.08
CA PRO A 406 -12.11 -0.96 -1.53
C PRO A 406 -11.67 0.25 -2.37
N PHE A 407 -10.48 0.20 -2.97
CA PHE A 407 -10.00 1.24 -3.88
C PHE A 407 -10.82 1.29 -5.18
N VAL A 408 -11.18 0.13 -5.74
CA VAL A 408 -12.07 0.04 -6.90
C VAL A 408 -13.45 0.60 -6.57
N GLN A 409 -13.98 0.32 -5.37
CA GLN A 409 -15.26 0.86 -4.93
C GLN A 409 -15.19 2.39 -4.76
N MET A 410 -14.11 2.90 -4.17
CA MET A 410 -13.87 4.35 -4.08
C MET A 410 -13.84 4.99 -5.48
N ALA A 411 -13.18 4.39 -6.46
CA ALA A 411 -13.14 4.89 -7.83
C ALA A 411 -14.54 5.00 -8.47
N LYS A 412 -15.41 4.02 -8.23
CA LYS A 412 -16.83 4.05 -8.67
C LYS A 412 -17.58 5.22 -8.05
N GLU A 413 -17.38 5.45 -6.76
CA GLU A 413 -18.03 6.53 -6.01
C GLU A 413 -17.51 7.91 -6.45
N LEU A 414 -16.20 8.03 -6.66
CA LEU A 414 -15.55 9.24 -7.17
C LEU A 414 -16.00 9.59 -8.59
N ALA A 415 -16.27 8.60 -9.43
CA ALA A 415 -16.82 8.87 -10.76
C ALA A 415 -18.20 9.54 -10.71
N VAL A 416 -18.99 9.26 -9.66
CA VAL A 416 -20.30 9.91 -9.46
C VAL A 416 -20.13 11.35 -8.96
N THR A 417 -19.39 11.58 -7.90
CA THR A 417 -19.19 12.92 -7.33
C THR A 417 -18.30 13.80 -8.22
N GLY A 418 -17.31 13.20 -8.87
CA GLY A 418 -16.43 13.87 -9.83
C GLY A 418 -17.13 14.35 -11.09
N ALA A 419 -18.23 13.69 -11.48
CA ALA A 419 -19.06 14.16 -12.59
C ALA A 419 -19.79 15.48 -12.25
N GLU A 420 -20.26 15.63 -11.01
CA GLU A 420 -20.81 16.89 -10.52
C GLU A 420 -19.73 18.00 -10.53
N THR A 421 -18.54 17.68 -10.05
CA THR A 421 -17.41 18.63 -10.04
C THR A 421 -16.98 19.02 -11.45
N ALA A 422 -16.84 18.07 -12.38
CA ALA A 422 -16.50 18.35 -13.77
C ALA A 422 -17.52 19.30 -14.42
N LYS A 423 -18.80 19.04 -14.20
CA LYS A 423 -19.88 19.86 -14.75
C LYS A 423 -19.94 21.24 -14.09
N THR A 424 -19.90 21.29 -12.75
CA THR A 424 -20.11 22.53 -11.98
C THR A 424 -18.92 23.48 -12.09
N MET A 425 -17.69 22.96 -12.06
CA MET A 425 -16.49 23.79 -12.00
C MET A 425 -15.89 24.09 -13.38
N TYR A 426 -16.05 23.18 -14.34
CA TYR A 426 -15.35 23.25 -15.63
C TYR A 426 -16.28 23.23 -16.84
N ASN A 427 -17.58 23.01 -16.61
CA ASN A 427 -18.58 22.78 -17.69
C ASN A 427 -18.13 21.66 -18.65
N ALA A 428 -17.44 20.65 -18.12
CA ALA A 428 -16.94 19.49 -18.85
C ALA A 428 -17.83 18.27 -18.63
N SER A 429 -17.80 17.33 -19.56
CA SER A 429 -18.37 15.98 -19.41
C SER A 429 -17.45 15.07 -18.61
N GLY A 430 -17.89 13.84 -18.39
CA GLY A 430 -17.12 12.86 -17.64
C GLY A 430 -16.98 13.21 -16.17
N TRP A 431 -15.82 12.89 -15.55
CA TRP A 431 -15.56 13.17 -14.15
C TRP A 431 -14.10 13.55 -13.89
N VAL A 432 -13.89 14.32 -12.81
CA VAL A 432 -12.56 14.79 -12.40
C VAL A 432 -12.33 14.48 -10.93
N LEU A 433 -11.08 14.20 -10.59
CA LEU A 433 -10.55 14.12 -9.25
C LEU A 433 -9.25 14.93 -9.18
N HIS A 434 -9.13 15.76 -8.15
CA HIS A 434 -7.91 16.50 -7.85
C HIS A 434 -7.04 15.73 -6.85
N HIS A 435 -6.09 16.40 -6.19
CA HIS A 435 -5.04 15.73 -5.42
C HIS A 435 -5.48 15.06 -4.11
N ASN A 436 -6.73 15.29 -3.65
CA ASN A 436 -7.24 14.73 -2.40
C ASN A 436 -8.72 14.37 -2.48
N THR A 437 -9.11 13.37 -1.68
CA THR A 437 -10.51 13.05 -1.38
C THR A 437 -10.62 12.50 0.05
N ASP A 438 -11.85 12.37 0.56
CA ASP A 438 -12.16 11.87 1.90
C ASP A 438 -13.22 10.77 1.86
N ILE A 439 -13.80 10.41 3.01
CA ILE A 439 -14.88 9.41 3.07
C ILE A 439 -16.16 9.88 2.37
N TRP A 440 -16.36 11.19 2.22
CA TRP A 440 -17.51 11.80 1.54
C TRP A 440 -17.32 11.93 0.04
N ARG A 441 -16.14 11.54 -0.47
CA ARG A 441 -15.78 11.55 -1.89
C ARG A 441 -15.83 12.97 -2.50
N VAL A 442 -15.33 13.98 -1.77
CA VAL A 442 -15.11 15.30 -2.35
C VAL A 442 -14.07 15.20 -3.47
N THR A 443 -14.25 15.96 -4.55
CA THR A 443 -13.41 15.84 -5.76
C THR A 443 -12.91 17.19 -6.30
N ALA A 444 -13.40 18.31 -5.76
CA ALA A 444 -12.89 19.64 -6.12
C ALA A 444 -11.45 19.84 -5.62
N PRO A 445 -10.67 20.74 -6.23
CA PRO A 445 -9.32 21.05 -5.76
C PRO A 445 -9.37 21.72 -4.38
N VAL A 446 -8.58 21.23 -3.45
CA VAL A 446 -8.53 21.68 -2.04
C VAL A 446 -7.16 22.25 -1.70
N ASP A 447 -7.03 22.84 -0.51
CA ASP A 447 -5.85 23.59 -0.05
C ASP A 447 -5.60 24.85 -0.91
N SER A 448 -4.39 25.13 -1.35
CA SER A 448 -4.07 26.21 -2.27
C SER A 448 -3.84 25.70 -3.70
N ALA A 449 -3.89 26.58 -4.69
CA ALA A 449 -3.58 26.19 -6.06
C ALA A 449 -2.16 25.63 -6.21
N ALA A 450 -1.24 26.06 -5.36
CA ALA A 450 0.12 25.54 -5.34
C ALA A 450 0.20 24.03 -5.05
N SER A 451 -0.69 23.50 -4.23
CA SER A 451 -0.74 22.07 -3.88
C SER A 451 -1.85 21.33 -4.62
N GLY A 452 -3.02 21.95 -4.76
CA GLY A 452 -4.25 21.28 -5.11
C GLY A 452 -4.70 21.43 -6.56
N MET A 453 -4.16 22.39 -7.32
CA MET A 453 -4.57 22.57 -8.74
C MET A 453 -3.89 21.51 -9.62
N TRP A 454 -4.37 20.27 -9.49
CA TRP A 454 -3.88 19.12 -10.24
C TRP A 454 -5.06 18.18 -10.59
N PRO A 455 -5.60 18.28 -11.81
CA PRO A 455 -6.84 17.60 -12.19
C PRO A 455 -6.64 16.16 -12.69
N THR A 456 -5.45 15.59 -12.60
CA THR A 456 -5.12 14.29 -13.20
C THR A 456 -5.23 13.11 -12.22
N GLY A 457 -5.75 13.30 -11.00
CA GLY A 457 -5.97 12.22 -10.02
C GLY A 457 -6.88 11.12 -10.53
N GLY A 458 -7.98 11.48 -11.24
CA GLY A 458 -8.85 10.47 -11.86
C GLY A 458 -8.16 9.62 -12.93
N ALA A 459 -7.20 10.18 -13.66
CA ALA A 459 -6.40 9.43 -14.62
C ALA A 459 -5.48 8.41 -13.93
N TRP A 460 -4.87 8.79 -12.80
CA TRP A 460 -4.02 7.86 -12.05
C TRP A 460 -4.82 6.72 -11.41
N VAL A 461 -5.94 7.03 -10.78
CA VAL A 461 -6.88 6.01 -10.30
C VAL A 461 -7.24 5.01 -11.42
N CYS A 462 -7.51 5.48 -12.63
CA CYS A 462 -7.83 4.60 -13.78
C CYS A 462 -6.64 3.70 -14.19
N GLN A 463 -5.39 4.13 -14.00
CA GLN A 463 -4.21 3.31 -14.25
C GLN A 463 -4.19 2.09 -13.32
N ASP A 464 -4.47 2.26 -12.02
CA ASP A 464 -4.54 1.15 -11.06
C ASP A 464 -5.68 0.17 -11.39
N LEU A 465 -6.83 0.68 -11.85
CA LEU A 465 -7.92 -0.17 -12.31
C LEU A 465 -7.52 -1.03 -13.52
N TRP A 466 -6.85 -0.42 -14.52
CA TRP A 466 -6.34 -1.12 -15.69
C TRP A 466 -5.28 -2.16 -15.32
N GLU A 467 -4.37 -1.83 -14.42
CA GLU A 467 -3.33 -2.75 -13.96
C GLU A 467 -3.93 -4.03 -13.38
N ARG A 468 -4.98 -3.95 -12.56
CA ARG A 468 -5.69 -5.13 -12.06
C ARG A 468 -6.24 -6.01 -13.19
N TYR A 469 -6.74 -5.41 -14.27
CA TYR A 469 -7.16 -6.18 -15.44
C TYR A 469 -5.99 -6.94 -16.08
N LEU A 470 -4.83 -6.32 -16.23
CA LEU A 470 -3.66 -6.97 -16.81
C LEU A 470 -3.18 -8.18 -16.00
N TYR A 471 -3.32 -8.13 -14.67
CA TYR A 471 -2.97 -9.26 -13.79
C TYR A 471 -4.03 -10.37 -13.78
N THR A 472 -5.29 -10.04 -14.00
CA THR A 472 -6.39 -11.00 -13.86
C THR A 472 -6.93 -11.53 -15.19
N GLY A 473 -6.86 -10.74 -16.25
CA GLY A 473 -7.51 -11.03 -17.53
C GLY A 473 -9.05 -11.08 -17.44
N ASP A 474 -9.64 -10.55 -16.36
CA ASP A 474 -11.07 -10.62 -16.10
C ASP A 474 -11.83 -9.59 -16.93
N LYS A 475 -12.43 -10.05 -18.03
CA LYS A 475 -13.22 -9.19 -18.93
C LYS A 475 -14.53 -8.68 -18.29
N LYS A 476 -15.08 -9.36 -17.29
CA LYS A 476 -16.26 -8.85 -16.57
C LYS A 476 -15.87 -7.64 -15.72
N TYR A 477 -14.77 -7.77 -15.00
CA TYR A 477 -14.18 -6.66 -14.28
C TYR A 477 -13.84 -5.49 -15.22
N LEU A 478 -13.22 -5.77 -16.38
CA LEU A 478 -12.93 -4.73 -17.37
C LEU A 478 -14.19 -4.02 -17.87
N ALA A 479 -15.26 -4.75 -18.15
CA ALA A 479 -16.54 -4.18 -18.54
C ALA A 479 -17.16 -3.31 -17.44
N GLU A 480 -16.93 -3.66 -16.17
CA GLU A 480 -17.40 -2.89 -15.01
C GLU A 480 -16.65 -1.56 -14.84
N ILE A 481 -15.32 -1.57 -15.03
CA ILE A 481 -14.50 -0.36 -14.86
C ILE A 481 -14.41 0.51 -16.11
N TYR A 482 -14.73 -0.02 -17.29
CA TYR A 482 -14.63 0.73 -18.55
C TYR A 482 -15.44 2.06 -18.55
N PRO A 483 -16.68 2.13 -18.05
CA PRO A 483 -17.40 3.41 -17.97
C PRO A 483 -16.69 4.44 -17.08
N ILE A 484 -15.97 4.00 -16.03
CA ILE A 484 -15.19 4.88 -15.14
C ILE A 484 -14.01 5.46 -15.91
N MET A 485 -13.23 4.60 -16.57
CA MET A 485 -12.09 5.01 -17.41
C MET A 485 -12.53 5.92 -18.55
N LYS A 486 -13.63 5.56 -19.23
CA LYS A 486 -14.21 6.38 -20.31
C LYS A 486 -14.63 7.76 -19.81
N GLY A 487 -15.29 7.82 -18.65
CA GLY A 487 -15.71 9.11 -18.05
C GLY A 487 -14.51 9.99 -17.70
N ALA A 488 -13.44 9.44 -17.16
CA ALA A 488 -12.20 10.20 -16.92
C ALA A 488 -11.61 10.72 -18.26
N ALA A 489 -11.59 9.90 -19.30
CA ALA A 489 -11.11 10.32 -20.63
C ALA A 489 -12.00 11.38 -21.25
N ASP A 490 -13.33 11.27 -21.11
CA ASP A 490 -14.29 12.30 -21.60
C ASP A 490 -14.03 13.66 -20.95
N PHE A 491 -13.67 13.70 -19.65
CA PHE A 491 -13.29 14.94 -18.99
C PHE A 491 -12.07 15.59 -19.66
N PHE A 492 -11.00 14.86 -19.91
CA PHE A 492 -9.81 15.42 -20.56
C PHE A 492 -10.04 15.82 -22.02
N LEU A 493 -10.93 15.12 -22.74
CA LEU A 493 -11.31 15.52 -24.09
C LEU A 493 -12.02 16.90 -24.16
N ASP A 494 -12.70 17.29 -23.07
CA ASP A 494 -13.34 18.60 -22.94
C ASP A 494 -12.45 19.64 -22.23
N PHE A 495 -11.62 19.23 -21.28
CA PHE A 495 -10.82 20.12 -20.42
C PHE A 495 -9.51 20.59 -21.09
N MET A 496 -8.85 19.72 -21.84
CA MET A 496 -7.58 20.05 -22.52
C MET A 496 -7.78 21.11 -23.60
N VAL A 497 -6.79 21.98 -23.77
CA VAL A 497 -6.80 23.01 -24.81
C VAL A 497 -5.47 23.04 -25.58
N ILE A 498 -5.49 23.62 -26.77
CA ILE A 498 -4.27 23.85 -27.56
C ILE A 498 -3.49 25.02 -26.92
N ASP A 499 -2.28 24.73 -26.50
CA ASP A 499 -1.33 25.77 -26.05
C ASP A 499 -0.97 26.68 -27.25
N PRO A 500 -1.22 27.99 -27.16
CA PRO A 500 -0.97 28.91 -28.27
C PRO A 500 0.53 29.04 -28.62
N ASN A 501 1.42 28.71 -27.70
CA ASN A 501 2.87 28.83 -27.89
C ASN A 501 3.48 27.56 -28.50
N THR A 502 3.17 26.40 -27.91
CA THR A 502 3.73 25.09 -28.33
C THR A 502 2.93 24.38 -29.39
N LYS A 503 1.65 24.74 -29.58
CA LYS A 503 0.64 24.12 -30.48
C LYS A 503 0.26 22.68 -30.07
N TYR A 504 0.65 22.23 -28.89
CA TYR A 504 0.22 20.94 -28.36
C TYR A 504 -1.11 21.03 -27.60
N LEU A 505 -1.83 19.92 -27.54
CA LEU A 505 -3.01 19.75 -26.70
C LEU A 505 -2.52 19.38 -25.28
N VAL A 506 -2.84 20.20 -24.28
CA VAL A 506 -2.29 20.13 -22.94
C VAL A 506 -3.35 20.27 -21.85
N VAL A 507 -3.05 19.71 -20.67
CA VAL A 507 -3.78 19.98 -19.43
C VAL A 507 -3.34 21.33 -18.90
N VAL A 508 -4.27 22.25 -18.65
CA VAL A 508 -3.99 23.57 -18.08
C VAL A 508 -5.25 24.20 -17.47
N PRO A 509 -5.19 24.79 -16.26
CA PRO A 509 -4.06 24.76 -15.34
C PRO A 509 -3.82 23.38 -14.72
N SER A 510 -2.56 23.10 -14.37
CA SER A 510 -2.14 21.95 -13.61
C SER A 510 -0.82 22.24 -12.90
N SER A 511 -0.26 21.28 -12.19
CA SER A 511 1.06 21.37 -11.57
C SER A 511 1.84 20.07 -11.79
N SER A 512 3.16 20.10 -11.62
CA SER A 512 3.90 18.86 -11.32
C SER A 512 3.95 18.72 -9.81
N PRO A 513 3.14 17.85 -9.21
CA PRO A 513 3.06 17.76 -7.75
C PRO A 513 4.43 17.48 -7.13
N GLU A 514 4.84 18.17 -6.11
CA GLU A 514 4.37 19.47 -5.60
C GLU A 514 5.49 20.51 -5.77
N ASN A 515 6.12 20.50 -6.95
CA ASN A 515 7.38 21.21 -7.20
C ASN A 515 7.13 22.60 -7.81
N THR A 516 7.98 23.56 -7.41
CA THR A 516 8.00 24.89 -8.01
C THR A 516 8.88 24.92 -9.24
N HIS A 517 8.52 25.74 -10.22
CA HIS A 517 9.30 25.90 -11.45
C HIS A 517 9.96 27.29 -11.53
N ALA A 518 10.98 27.42 -12.38
CA ALA A 518 11.73 28.66 -12.55
C ALA A 518 10.99 29.73 -13.39
N GLY A 519 9.78 29.44 -13.87
CA GLY A 519 8.94 30.42 -14.55
C GLY A 519 8.48 31.53 -13.60
N GLY A 520 8.29 32.73 -14.11
CA GLY A 520 7.87 33.89 -13.29
C GLY A 520 8.93 34.23 -12.22
N THR A 521 8.47 34.31 -10.95
CA THR A 521 9.37 34.60 -9.82
C THR A 521 10.04 33.34 -9.23
N GLY A 522 9.76 32.16 -9.78
CA GLY A 522 10.25 30.87 -9.27
C GLY A 522 9.53 30.36 -8.01
N LYS A 523 8.33 30.86 -7.72
CA LYS A 523 7.50 30.47 -6.55
C LYS A 523 6.23 29.72 -6.93
N SER A 524 5.87 29.74 -8.21
CA SER A 524 4.68 29.11 -8.71
C SER A 524 4.89 27.63 -8.98
N THR A 525 3.84 26.85 -8.76
CA THR A 525 3.77 25.42 -9.11
C THR A 525 2.90 25.19 -10.33
N ILE A 526 1.89 26.05 -10.56
CA ILE A 526 0.95 25.84 -11.65
C ILE A 526 1.58 26.16 -13.01
N ALA A 527 1.31 25.29 -13.97
CA ALA A 527 1.88 25.33 -15.30
C ALA A 527 0.91 24.77 -16.34
N SER A 528 1.36 24.68 -17.57
CA SER A 528 0.70 24.07 -18.70
C SER A 528 1.42 22.79 -19.10
N GLY A 529 0.68 21.68 -19.23
CA GLY A 529 1.16 20.44 -19.85
C GLY A 529 2.41 19.85 -19.21
N THR A 530 2.41 19.69 -17.89
CA THR A 530 3.53 19.05 -17.19
C THR A 530 3.78 17.63 -17.70
N THR A 531 4.99 17.14 -17.54
CA THR A 531 5.34 15.80 -18.02
C THR A 531 4.49 14.73 -17.35
N MET A 532 4.19 14.85 -16.06
CA MET A 532 3.31 13.91 -15.36
C MET A 532 1.90 13.89 -15.94
N ASP A 533 1.30 15.06 -16.18
CA ASP A 533 -0.04 15.13 -16.77
C ASP A 533 -0.08 14.46 -18.15
N ASN A 534 0.91 14.75 -18.98
CA ASN A 534 1.01 14.16 -20.30
C ASN A 534 1.16 12.64 -20.24
N GLN A 535 1.94 12.11 -19.29
CA GLN A 535 2.11 10.67 -19.10
C GLN A 535 0.82 10.01 -18.59
N LEU A 536 0.13 10.63 -17.64
CA LEU A 536 -1.12 10.10 -17.07
C LEU A 536 -2.26 10.08 -18.11
N VAL A 537 -2.43 11.18 -18.84
CA VAL A 537 -3.47 11.25 -19.88
C VAL A 537 -3.14 10.34 -21.06
N PHE A 538 -1.85 10.19 -21.38
CA PHE A 538 -1.41 9.20 -22.38
C PHE A 538 -1.83 7.78 -22.00
N ASP A 539 -1.56 7.35 -20.76
CA ASP A 539 -1.96 6.03 -20.28
C ASP A 539 -3.49 5.88 -20.28
N LEU A 540 -4.22 6.86 -19.76
CA LEU A 540 -5.69 6.84 -19.75
C LEU A 540 -6.27 6.69 -21.16
N PHE A 541 -5.79 7.47 -22.13
CA PHE A 541 -6.27 7.43 -23.51
C PHE A 541 -5.94 6.10 -24.20
N THR A 542 -4.72 5.60 -24.01
CA THR A 542 -4.32 4.30 -24.59
C THR A 542 -5.09 3.15 -23.97
N HIS A 543 -5.25 3.14 -22.63
CA HIS A 543 -5.98 2.09 -21.92
C HIS A 543 -7.47 2.10 -22.26
N VAL A 544 -8.11 3.26 -22.40
CA VAL A 544 -9.52 3.33 -22.74
C VAL A 544 -9.80 2.90 -24.18
N MET A 545 -8.88 3.17 -25.11
CA MET A 545 -8.99 2.67 -26.49
C MET A 545 -8.88 1.14 -26.52
N GLU A 546 -7.91 0.56 -25.83
CA GLU A 546 -7.75 -0.90 -25.74
C GLU A 546 -8.96 -1.57 -25.05
N ALA A 547 -9.42 -1.00 -23.94
CA ALA A 547 -10.59 -1.48 -23.23
C ALA A 547 -11.85 -1.42 -24.11
N SER A 548 -12.04 -0.33 -24.87
CA SER A 548 -13.14 -0.20 -25.80
C SER A 548 -13.21 -1.34 -26.79
N VAL A 549 -12.09 -1.67 -27.44
CA VAL A 549 -12.01 -2.79 -28.39
C VAL A 549 -12.44 -4.12 -27.77
N LEU A 550 -12.13 -4.30 -26.47
CA LEU A 550 -12.34 -5.58 -25.77
C LEU A 550 -13.76 -5.77 -25.22
N VAL A 551 -14.42 -4.68 -24.76
CA VAL A 551 -15.70 -4.78 -24.03
C VAL A 551 -16.85 -3.93 -24.59
N SER A 552 -16.57 -2.87 -25.34
CA SER A 552 -17.56 -1.96 -25.89
C SER A 552 -17.04 -1.27 -27.15
N PRO A 553 -16.88 -2.00 -28.26
CA PRO A 553 -16.28 -1.46 -29.50
C PRO A 553 -17.03 -0.23 -30.02
N ASP A 554 -16.33 0.91 -30.09
CA ASP A 554 -16.80 2.19 -30.58
C ASP A 554 -15.68 2.86 -31.39
N ALA A 555 -15.70 2.68 -32.71
CA ALA A 555 -14.65 3.15 -33.60
C ALA A 555 -14.57 4.69 -33.67
N ASP A 556 -15.70 5.39 -33.54
CA ASP A 556 -15.75 6.85 -33.58
C ASP A 556 -15.16 7.43 -32.31
N TYR A 557 -15.46 6.81 -31.16
CA TYR A 557 -14.86 7.17 -29.89
C TYR A 557 -13.35 6.91 -29.86
N VAL A 558 -12.92 5.73 -30.29
CA VAL A 558 -11.50 5.39 -30.42
C VAL A 558 -10.78 6.39 -31.31
N LYS A 559 -11.41 6.78 -32.44
CA LYS A 559 -10.83 7.80 -33.30
C LYS A 559 -10.72 9.16 -32.62
N LYS A 560 -11.76 9.61 -31.91
CA LYS A 560 -11.75 10.89 -31.16
C LYS A 560 -10.61 10.92 -30.16
N VAL A 561 -10.41 9.85 -29.38
CA VAL A 561 -9.33 9.73 -28.38
C VAL A 561 -7.97 9.70 -29.06
N SER A 562 -7.82 8.92 -30.15
CA SER A 562 -6.58 8.84 -30.92
C SER A 562 -6.18 10.18 -31.56
N ASP A 563 -7.15 10.93 -32.09
CA ASP A 563 -6.92 12.26 -32.65
C ASP A 563 -6.43 13.25 -31.56
N ALA A 564 -6.96 13.16 -30.33
CA ALA A 564 -6.50 13.95 -29.20
C ALA A 564 -5.08 13.55 -28.77
N LEU A 565 -4.82 12.24 -28.61
CA LEU A 565 -3.51 11.69 -28.27
C LEU A 565 -2.42 12.11 -29.28
N SER A 566 -2.77 12.16 -30.57
CA SER A 566 -1.86 12.58 -31.64
C SER A 566 -1.37 14.04 -31.46
N LYS A 567 -2.13 14.89 -30.81
CA LYS A 567 -1.82 16.31 -30.57
C LYS A 567 -1.10 16.59 -29.27
N MET A 568 -1.00 15.62 -28.36
CA MET A 568 -0.27 15.78 -27.09
C MET A 568 1.24 15.92 -27.34
N PRO A 569 1.98 16.60 -26.46
CA PRO A 569 3.43 16.74 -26.62
C PRO A 569 4.15 15.40 -26.41
N PRO A 570 5.32 15.19 -27.05
CA PRO A 570 6.23 14.13 -26.68
C PRO A 570 6.96 14.49 -25.36
N MET A 571 7.50 13.49 -24.67
CA MET A 571 8.44 13.72 -23.59
C MET A 571 9.70 14.43 -24.09
N LYS A 572 10.36 15.20 -23.23
CA LYS A 572 11.52 16.01 -23.57
C LYS A 572 12.71 15.67 -22.71
N VAL A 573 13.91 15.70 -23.31
CA VAL A 573 15.20 15.62 -22.59
C VAL A 573 15.83 17.00 -22.58
N GLY A 574 16.07 17.52 -21.39
CA GLY A 574 16.57 18.89 -21.20
C GLY A 574 18.08 19.00 -21.33
N LYS A 575 18.58 20.24 -21.22
CA LYS A 575 20.00 20.61 -21.41
C LYS A 575 20.94 19.95 -20.42
N HIS A 576 20.46 19.50 -19.27
CA HIS A 576 21.24 18.79 -18.27
C HIS A 576 21.15 17.26 -18.42
N SER A 577 20.62 16.78 -19.56
CA SER A 577 20.39 15.35 -19.87
C SER A 577 19.31 14.68 -19.00
N GLN A 578 18.51 15.46 -18.30
CA GLN A 578 17.40 15.01 -17.48
C GLN A 578 16.12 14.86 -18.30
N LEU A 579 15.18 14.05 -17.84
CA LEU A 579 13.79 14.11 -18.31
C LEU A 579 13.18 15.42 -17.80
N GLN A 580 12.71 16.28 -18.73
CA GLN A 580 12.10 17.55 -18.34
C GLN A 580 10.82 17.32 -17.55
N GLU A 581 10.65 18.07 -16.45
CA GLU A 581 9.45 18.04 -15.62
C GLU A 581 8.34 18.95 -16.18
N TRP A 582 8.71 20.01 -16.87
CA TRP A 582 7.81 21.00 -17.46
C TRP A 582 7.96 21.12 -18.98
N GLN A 583 7.07 21.89 -19.61
CA GLN A 583 7.14 22.17 -21.05
C GLN A 583 8.42 22.92 -21.42
N ASP A 584 8.85 23.85 -20.57
CA ASP A 584 10.11 24.57 -20.69
C ASP A 584 11.19 23.90 -19.84
N ASP A 585 12.44 24.06 -20.23
CA ASP A 585 13.61 23.46 -19.58
C ASP A 585 13.99 24.24 -18.30
N TRP A 586 13.12 24.21 -17.30
CA TRP A 586 13.27 24.88 -16.00
C TRP A 586 13.94 24.01 -14.94
N ASP A 587 14.23 22.78 -15.25
CA ASP A 587 14.81 21.81 -14.30
C ASP A 587 16.17 22.29 -13.77
N ASN A 588 16.38 22.13 -12.48
CA ASN A 588 17.59 22.51 -11.79
C ASN A 588 18.31 21.27 -11.26
N PRO A 589 19.57 21.00 -11.68
CA PRO A 589 20.34 19.85 -11.18
C PRO A 589 20.60 19.83 -9.66
N LYS A 590 20.34 20.95 -8.98
CA LYS A 590 20.45 21.04 -7.51
C LYS A 590 19.13 20.90 -6.79
N ASP A 591 18.04 20.69 -7.53
CA ASP A 591 16.74 20.49 -6.95
C ASP A 591 16.61 19.05 -6.44
N ASN A 592 16.52 18.89 -5.13
CA ASN A 592 16.31 17.63 -4.43
C ASN A 592 14.88 17.49 -3.89
N HIS A 593 13.90 18.07 -4.57
CA HIS A 593 12.50 17.95 -4.16
C HIS A 593 12.09 16.49 -4.00
N ARG A 594 11.27 16.22 -2.96
CA ARG A 594 10.86 14.86 -2.61
C ARG A 594 9.98 14.19 -3.68
N HIS A 595 9.15 14.96 -4.40
CA HIS A 595 8.37 14.44 -5.51
C HIS A 595 9.24 14.24 -6.76
N VAL A 596 8.97 13.17 -7.48
CA VAL A 596 9.60 12.79 -8.75
C VAL A 596 8.53 12.52 -9.82
N SER A 597 7.53 13.39 -9.83
CA SER A 597 6.26 13.23 -10.57
C SER A 597 6.45 12.94 -12.06
N HIS A 598 7.42 13.61 -12.72
CA HIS A 598 7.78 13.40 -14.12
C HIS A 598 8.35 12.00 -14.42
N LEU A 599 8.68 11.21 -13.39
CA LEU A 599 9.15 9.83 -13.52
C LEU A 599 8.02 8.79 -13.46
N TYR A 600 6.75 9.22 -13.39
CA TYR A 600 5.59 8.33 -13.49
C TYR A 600 5.68 7.41 -14.72
N GLY A 601 6.16 7.92 -15.86
CA GLY A 601 6.34 7.15 -17.09
C GLY A 601 7.32 5.98 -17.00
N LEU A 602 8.22 5.99 -15.99
CA LEU A 602 9.12 4.87 -15.68
C LEU A 602 8.45 3.88 -14.70
N TYR A 603 7.82 4.40 -13.63
CA TYR A 603 7.04 3.63 -12.67
C TYR A 603 5.95 4.51 -12.02
N PRO A 604 4.67 4.07 -11.97
CA PRO A 604 4.17 2.71 -12.28
C PRO A 604 3.91 2.43 -13.76
N SER A 605 3.89 3.43 -14.64
CA SER A 605 3.72 3.25 -16.09
C SER A 605 4.86 2.42 -16.72
N ASN A 606 4.74 2.13 -18.01
CA ASN A 606 5.74 1.44 -18.82
C ASN A 606 6.15 2.21 -20.08
N GLN A 607 5.93 3.53 -20.09
CA GLN A 607 6.28 4.41 -21.20
C GLN A 607 7.79 4.58 -21.38
N ILE A 608 8.55 4.47 -20.28
CA ILE A 608 10.02 4.59 -20.28
C ILE A 608 10.64 3.22 -20.06
N SER A 609 11.48 2.81 -20.99
CA SER A 609 12.06 1.46 -21.07
C SER A 609 13.49 1.50 -21.60
N ALA A 610 14.35 0.69 -21.02
CA ALA A 610 15.73 0.52 -21.47
C ALA A 610 15.86 0.04 -22.92
N ILE A 611 14.85 -0.65 -23.44
CA ILE A 611 14.86 -1.28 -24.77
C ILE A 611 14.18 -0.38 -25.80
N LYS A 612 13.02 0.20 -25.48
CA LYS A 612 12.17 0.90 -26.44
C LYS A 612 12.41 2.41 -26.48
N THR A 613 12.74 2.98 -25.34
CA THR A 613 12.96 4.42 -25.19
C THR A 613 14.27 4.68 -24.44
N PRO A 614 15.41 4.19 -24.95
CA PRO A 614 16.71 4.23 -24.24
C PRO A 614 17.15 5.65 -23.91
N GLU A 615 16.80 6.64 -24.72
CA GLU A 615 17.12 8.04 -24.45
C GLU A 615 16.32 8.57 -23.23
N LEU A 616 15.02 8.23 -23.15
CA LEU A 616 14.19 8.59 -21.99
C LEU A 616 14.60 7.83 -20.74
N PHE A 617 15.05 6.60 -20.89
CA PHE A 617 15.55 5.78 -19.78
C PHE A 617 16.78 6.42 -19.11
N GLU A 618 17.77 6.83 -19.92
CA GLU A 618 18.95 7.53 -19.39
C GLU A 618 18.60 8.91 -18.83
N ALA A 619 17.67 9.61 -19.46
CA ALA A 619 17.21 10.91 -18.97
C ALA A 619 16.45 10.78 -17.64
N ALA A 620 15.61 9.77 -17.47
CA ALA A 620 14.93 9.48 -16.20
C ALA A 620 15.94 9.12 -15.09
N LYS A 621 16.97 8.33 -15.43
CA LYS A 621 18.06 8.04 -14.51
C LYS A 621 18.79 9.30 -14.07
N GLN A 622 19.07 10.22 -15.00
CA GLN A 622 19.72 11.48 -14.69
C GLN A 622 18.87 12.38 -13.79
N SER A 623 17.55 12.44 -14.05
CA SER A 623 16.60 13.15 -13.15
C SER A 623 16.66 12.58 -11.73
N LEU A 624 16.65 11.26 -11.60
CA LEU A 624 16.66 10.59 -10.29
C LEU A 624 17.98 10.85 -9.54
N ILE A 625 19.11 10.91 -10.24
CA ILE A 625 20.41 11.30 -9.66
C ILE A 625 20.35 12.74 -9.10
N TYR A 626 19.76 13.68 -9.83
CA TYR A 626 19.61 15.06 -9.35
C TYR A 626 18.69 15.17 -8.14
N ARG A 627 17.63 14.34 -8.07
CA ARG A 627 16.70 14.29 -6.93
C ARG A 627 17.27 13.62 -5.69
N THR A 628 18.48 13.09 -5.76
CA THR A 628 19.23 12.44 -4.67
C THR A 628 18.45 11.27 -4.01
N ASP A 629 19.08 10.59 -3.06
CA ASP A 629 18.47 9.44 -2.37
C ASP A 629 17.70 9.88 -1.12
N GLU A 630 18.29 10.77 -0.32
CA GLU A 630 17.66 11.25 0.92
C GLU A 630 16.33 11.93 0.63
N SER A 631 15.27 11.46 1.31
CA SER A 631 13.91 11.96 1.10
C SER A 631 12.98 11.52 2.22
N THR A 632 11.68 11.77 2.07
CA THR A 632 10.63 11.25 2.96
C THR A 632 10.34 9.78 2.67
N GLY A 633 9.67 9.08 3.57
CA GLY A 633 9.47 7.64 3.46
C GLY A 633 8.81 7.19 2.17
N TRP A 634 7.67 7.76 1.79
CA TRP A 634 7.00 7.40 0.54
C TRP A 634 7.86 7.72 -0.70
N SER A 635 8.60 8.82 -0.65
CA SER A 635 9.48 9.19 -1.77
C SER A 635 10.62 8.19 -1.95
N MET A 636 11.23 7.72 -0.85
CA MET A 636 12.21 6.62 -0.90
C MET A 636 11.58 5.33 -1.41
N GLY A 637 10.37 5.01 -0.95
CA GLY A 637 9.59 3.88 -1.46
C GLY A 637 9.37 3.94 -2.97
N TRP A 638 9.02 5.14 -3.52
CA TRP A 638 8.91 5.33 -4.97
C TRP A 638 10.26 5.14 -5.67
N LYS A 639 11.32 5.76 -5.12
CA LYS A 639 12.67 5.66 -5.70
C LYS A 639 13.21 4.23 -5.71
N VAL A 640 12.85 3.36 -4.74
CA VAL A 640 13.18 1.92 -4.80
C VAL A 640 12.60 1.29 -6.06
N ASN A 641 11.33 1.55 -6.39
CA ASN A 641 10.69 1.06 -7.59
C ASN A 641 11.34 1.63 -8.86
N LEU A 642 11.65 2.92 -8.87
CA LEU A 642 12.29 3.59 -10.00
C LEU A 642 13.70 3.00 -10.27
N TRP A 643 14.54 2.81 -9.25
CA TRP A 643 15.84 2.17 -9.41
C TRP A 643 15.74 0.71 -9.81
N ALA A 644 14.72 -0.01 -9.33
CA ALA A 644 14.44 -1.37 -9.81
C ALA A 644 14.08 -1.38 -11.31
N ARG A 645 13.27 -0.41 -11.78
CA ARG A 645 12.96 -0.24 -13.23
C ARG A 645 14.14 0.23 -14.04
N LEU A 646 15.09 0.95 -13.42
CA LEU A 646 16.39 1.29 -14.01
C LEU A 646 17.39 0.11 -13.98
N LEU A 647 16.96 -1.07 -13.52
CA LEU A 647 17.74 -2.31 -13.44
C LEU A 647 18.97 -2.21 -12.52
N ASP A 648 18.96 -1.27 -11.59
CA ASP A 648 20.04 -1.08 -10.59
C ASP A 648 19.60 -1.58 -9.21
N GLY A 649 19.73 -2.89 -9.00
CA GLY A 649 19.36 -3.53 -7.74
C GLY A 649 20.22 -3.13 -6.55
N ASN A 650 21.47 -2.76 -6.76
CA ASN A 650 22.34 -2.29 -5.67
C ASN A 650 21.90 -0.91 -5.18
N HIS A 651 21.52 -0.02 -6.05
CA HIS A 651 20.99 1.30 -5.70
C HIS A 651 19.61 1.18 -5.02
N ALA A 652 18.72 0.34 -5.58
CA ALA A 652 17.43 0.05 -4.96
C ALA A 652 17.60 -0.51 -3.52
N TYR A 653 18.56 -1.40 -3.31
CA TYR A 653 18.86 -1.94 -1.97
C TYR A 653 19.44 -0.89 -1.03
N LYS A 654 20.29 0.03 -1.53
CA LYS A 654 20.76 1.17 -0.73
C LYS A 654 19.59 2.00 -0.20
N LEU A 655 18.60 2.29 -1.03
CA LEU A 655 17.40 3.02 -0.60
C LEU A 655 16.57 2.23 0.43
N ILE A 656 16.52 0.89 0.33
CA ILE A 656 15.93 0.05 1.39
C ILE A 656 16.72 0.19 2.71
N GLN A 657 18.06 0.31 2.65
CA GLN A 657 18.87 0.56 3.84
C GLN A 657 18.62 1.95 4.42
N ASP A 658 18.43 2.96 3.56
CA ASP A 658 18.09 4.32 3.98
C ASP A 658 16.67 4.37 4.57
N GLN A 659 15.72 3.63 4.00
CA GLN A 659 14.35 3.50 4.53
C GLN A 659 14.30 2.77 5.87
N LEU A 660 15.08 1.70 6.04
CA LEU A 660 15.21 0.99 7.30
C LEU A 660 16.21 1.70 8.26
N HIS A 661 16.14 3.02 8.29
CA HIS A 661 16.83 3.87 9.24
C HIS A 661 15.88 4.21 10.40
N LEU A 662 16.33 3.95 11.65
CA LEU A 662 15.49 4.19 12.82
C LEU A 662 15.28 5.69 13.06
N VAL A 663 14.03 6.12 12.97
CA VAL A 663 13.63 7.50 13.27
C VAL A 663 13.37 7.65 14.76
N THR A 664 13.98 8.67 15.36
CA THR A 664 13.78 9.03 16.77
C THR A 664 12.84 10.23 16.90
N ALA A 665 12.26 10.41 18.09
CA ALA A 665 11.34 11.52 18.36
C ALA A 665 12.00 12.92 18.13
N ASP A 666 13.31 13.03 18.24
CA ASP A 666 14.05 14.27 18.08
C ASP A 666 14.41 14.60 16.64
N GLN A 667 14.29 13.63 15.73
CA GLN A 667 14.59 13.83 14.32
C GLN A 667 13.42 14.57 13.64
N ARG A 668 13.69 15.72 13.04
CA ARG A 668 12.64 16.58 12.45
C ARG A 668 12.62 16.59 10.91
N LYS A 669 13.52 15.91 10.24
CA LYS A 669 13.65 15.88 8.77
C LYS A 669 14.15 14.53 8.29
N GLY A 670 13.78 14.20 7.06
CA GLY A 670 14.12 12.94 6.40
C GLY A 670 13.14 11.81 6.73
N GLY A 671 13.03 10.83 5.85
CA GLY A 671 12.23 9.63 6.04
C GLY A 671 12.96 8.57 6.89
N GLY A 672 12.38 7.41 6.98
CA GLY A 672 12.91 6.26 7.68
C GLY A 672 11.82 5.37 8.23
N THR A 673 12.12 4.67 9.31
CA THR A 673 11.23 3.67 9.92
C THR A 673 11.14 3.92 11.42
N TYR A 674 9.92 3.97 11.95
CA TYR A 674 9.68 4.02 13.38
C TYR A 674 10.02 2.70 14.08
N PRO A 675 10.17 2.68 15.42
CA PRO A 675 10.49 1.45 16.17
C PRO A 675 9.56 0.29 15.88
N ASN A 676 8.28 0.53 15.57
CA ASN A 676 7.27 -0.48 15.25
C ASN A 676 7.18 -0.85 13.76
N MET A 677 8.21 -0.50 12.97
CA MET A 677 8.33 -0.70 11.52
C MET A 677 7.35 0.10 10.65
N LEU A 678 6.53 0.99 11.21
CA LEU A 678 5.75 1.92 10.40
C LEU A 678 6.66 2.95 9.72
N ASP A 679 6.27 3.34 8.51
CA ASP A 679 7.00 4.34 7.71
C ASP A 679 6.97 5.73 8.35
N ALA A 680 8.05 6.46 8.19
CA ALA A 680 8.17 7.82 8.65
C ALA A 680 8.33 8.80 7.48
N HIS A 681 7.26 9.54 7.21
CA HIS A 681 7.40 10.83 6.52
C HIS A 681 7.86 11.89 7.52
N GLN A 682 7.59 11.64 8.79
CA GLN A 682 7.58 12.56 9.92
C GLN A 682 6.50 13.64 9.78
N PRO A 683 5.24 13.29 10.17
CA PRO A 683 4.79 12.11 10.94
C PRO A 683 4.59 10.83 10.11
N PHE A 684 3.97 9.81 10.72
CA PHE A 684 3.65 8.54 10.09
C PHE A 684 2.75 8.69 8.86
N GLN A 685 3.17 8.06 7.77
CA GLN A 685 2.38 7.79 6.58
C GLN A 685 2.63 6.34 6.15
N ILE A 686 1.58 5.61 5.76
CA ILE A 686 1.70 4.15 5.51
C ILE A 686 2.24 3.81 4.12
N ASP A 687 2.15 4.75 3.20
CA ASP A 687 2.49 4.58 1.78
C ASP A 687 3.94 4.15 1.54
N GLY A 688 4.89 4.64 2.34
CA GLY A 688 6.28 4.19 2.22
C GLY A 688 6.47 2.70 2.53
N ASN A 689 5.70 2.13 3.47
CA ASN A 689 5.70 0.69 3.70
C ASN A 689 5.23 -0.07 2.46
N PHE A 690 4.14 0.38 1.83
CA PHE A 690 3.57 -0.27 0.65
C PHE A 690 4.45 -0.08 -0.60
N GLY A 691 4.97 1.13 -0.80
CA GLY A 691 5.89 1.44 -1.89
C GLY A 691 7.15 0.60 -1.84
N CYS A 692 7.76 0.43 -0.66
CA CYS A 692 8.90 -0.45 -0.49
C CYS A 692 8.55 -1.92 -0.77
N THR A 693 7.39 -2.40 -0.30
CA THR A 693 6.94 -3.78 -0.56
C THR A 693 6.79 -4.05 -2.06
N ALA A 694 6.20 -3.11 -2.81
CA ALA A 694 6.16 -3.17 -4.27
C ALA A 694 7.57 -3.14 -4.88
N GLY A 695 8.46 -2.30 -4.35
CA GLY A 695 9.84 -2.20 -4.78
C GLY A 695 10.63 -3.50 -4.64
N PHE A 696 10.47 -4.23 -3.53
CA PHE A 696 11.05 -5.59 -3.40
C PHE A 696 10.55 -6.52 -4.52
N ALA A 697 9.26 -6.47 -4.83
CA ALA A 697 8.70 -7.28 -5.90
C ALA A 697 9.30 -6.88 -7.27
N GLU A 698 9.40 -5.57 -7.56
CA GLU A 698 10.02 -5.05 -8.79
C GLU A 698 11.51 -5.41 -8.93
N MET A 699 12.25 -5.49 -7.81
CA MET A 699 13.64 -5.96 -7.82
C MET A 699 13.76 -7.44 -8.22
N LEU A 700 12.78 -8.25 -7.86
CA LEU A 700 12.79 -9.71 -8.06
C LEU A 700 12.09 -10.13 -9.35
N MET A 701 11.05 -9.41 -9.79
CA MET A 701 10.25 -9.77 -10.97
C MET A 701 9.56 -8.54 -11.54
N GLN A 702 9.69 -8.33 -12.84
CA GLN A 702 8.96 -7.31 -13.60
C GLN A 702 8.16 -7.96 -14.74
N SER A 703 6.99 -7.39 -15.07
CA SER A 703 6.13 -7.90 -16.14
C SER A 703 5.41 -6.81 -16.96
N GLN A 704 5.88 -5.57 -16.87
CA GLN A 704 5.29 -4.41 -17.55
C GLN A 704 5.68 -4.30 -19.03
N GLU A 705 6.73 -4.98 -19.43
CA GLU A 705 7.13 -5.12 -20.84
C GLU A 705 6.48 -6.38 -21.46
N ASP A 706 6.97 -6.85 -22.56
CA ASP A 706 6.42 -8.00 -23.28
C ASP A 706 6.82 -9.37 -22.68
N ALA A 707 7.42 -9.41 -21.50
CA ALA A 707 7.92 -10.62 -20.84
C ALA A 707 7.93 -10.50 -19.30
N ILE A 708 7.93 -11.63 -18.63
CA ILE A 708 8.27 -11.73 -17.22
C ILE A 708 9.79 -11.73 -17.08
N HIS A 709 10.34 -10.64 -16.63
CA HIS A 709 11.76 -10.47 -16.37
C HIS A 709 12.09 -10.96 -14.96
N LEU A 710 12.86 -12.03 -14.87
CA LEU A 710 13.25 -12.66 -13.61
C LEU A 710 14.56 -12.07 -13.10
N LEU A 711 14.60 -11.66 -11.84
CA LEU A 711 15.73 -11.02 -11.17
C LEU A 711 16.27 -9.77 -11.88
N PRO A 712 15.41 -8.85 -12.35
CA PRO A 712 15.85 -7.71 -13.17
C PRO A 712 16.78 -6.76 -12.42
N ALA A 713 16.62 -6.65 -11.10
CA ALA A 713 17.36 -5.71 -10.24
C ALA A 713 17.73 -6.37 -8.90
N LEU A 714 18.28 -7.59 -8.96
CA LEU A 714 18.73 -8.30 -7.77
C LEU A 714 20.04 -7.66 -7.25
N PRO A 715 20.09 -7.21 -5.96
CA PRO A 715 21.32 -6.66 -5.40
C PRO A 715 22.35 -7.77 -5.20
N THR A 716 23.63 -7.43 -5.35
CA THR A 716 24.74 -8.39 -5.25
C THR A 716 24.85 -9.10 -3.90
N VAL A 717 24.30 -8.49 -2.84
CA VAL A 717 24.30 -9.05 -1.48
C VAL A 717 23.27 -10.18 -1.30
N TRP A 718 22.24 -10.28 -2.14
CA TRP A 718 21.24 -11.35 -2.12
C TRP A 718 21.65 -12.49 -3.04
N LYS A 719 22.86 -13.07 -2.80
CA LYS A 719 23.43 -14.11 -3.65
C LYS A 719 22.52 -15.31 -3.83
N ASP A 720 21.89 -15.75 -2.75
CA ASP A 720 20.99 -16.88 -2.68
C ASP A 720 19.69 -16.48 -2.03
N GLY A 721 18.59 -17.07 -2.48
CA GLY A 721 17.30 -16.81 -1.91
C GLY A 721 16.16 -17.48 -2.65
N SER A 722 14.94 -17.24 -2.17
CA SER A 722 13.73 -17.70 -2.83
C SER A 722 12.57 -16.77 -2.58
N ILE A 723 11.71 -16.66 -3.58
CA ILE A 723 10.41 -16.01 -3.50
C ILE A 723 9.35 -16.98 -3.98
N LYS A 724 8.21 -17.04 -3.31
CA LYS A 724 7.06 -17.83 -3.73
C LYS A 724 5.84 -16.96 -3.85
N GLY A 725 5.00 -17.22 -4.85
CA GLY A 725 3.66 -16.70 -4.98
C GLY A 725 3.52 -15.30 -5.55
N LEU A 726 4.59 -14.64 -6.04
CA LEU A 726 4.44 -13.39 -6.80
C LEU A 726 3.58 -13.63 -8.03
N VAL A 727 2.75 -12.67 -8.37
CA VAL A 727 1.91 -12.73 -9.57
C VAL A 727 2.46 -11.78 -10.62
N ALA A 728 2.60 -12.26 -11.84
CA ALA A 728 2.91 -11.46 -13.02
C ALA A 728 1.63 -11.17 -13.82
N ARG A 729 1.66 -10.15 -14.69
CA ARG A 729 0.61 -9.90 -15.67
C ARG A 729 0.30 -11.19 -16.44
N GLY A 730 -0.93 -11.39 -16.88
CA GLY A 730 -1.39 -12.66 -17.47
C GLY A 730 -1.71 -13.75 -16.47
N GLY A 731 -1.76 -13.44 -15.15
CA GLY A 731 -2.18 -14.39 -14.11
C GLY A 731 -1.19 -15.52 -13.84
N PHE A 732 0.10 -15.27 -14.04
CA PHE A 732 1.16 -16.25 -13.77
C PHE A 732 1.68 -16.09 -12.35
N VAL A 733 1.55 -17.14 -11.53
CA VAL A 733 2.08 -17.18 -10.16
C VAL A 733 3.47 -17.80 -10.19
N ILE A 734 4.44 -17.08 -9.65
CA ILE A 734 5.87 -17.39 -9.75
C ILE A 734 6.42 -17.83 -8.40
N ASP A 735 6.97 -19.05 -8.38
CA ASP A 735 7.89 -19.50 -7.32
C ASP A 735 9.28 -19.60 -7.93
N MET A 736 10.24 -18.91 -7.35
CA MET A 736 11.60 -18.84 -7.88
C MET A 736 12.63 -19.01 -6.77
N THR A 737 13.65 -19.83 -7.03
CA THR A 737 14.85 -19.94 -6.22
C THR A 737 16.05 -19.48 -7.05
N TRP A 738 16.95 -18.76 -6.44
CA TRP A 738 18.19 -18.36 -7.10
C TRP A 738 19.41 -18.71 -6.24
N LYS A 739 20.52 -18.96 -6.91
CA LYS A 739 21.84 -19.25 -6.33
C LYS A 739 22.90 -18.48 -7.11
N ASN A 740 23.82 -17.86 -6.39
CA ASN A 740 24.86 -17.03 -6.99
C ASN A 740 24.28 -15.98 -7.97
N ASN A 741 23.20 -15.30 -7.56
CA ASN A 741 22.48 -14.30 -8.34
C ASN A 741 21.84 -14.80 -9.66
N LYS A 742 21.67 -16.10 -9.83
CA LYS A 742 21.06 -16.71 -11.03
C LYS A 742 19.88 -17.59 -10.66
N VAL A 743 18.85 -17.58 -11.46
CA VAL A 743 17.70 -18.46 -11.29
C VAL A 743 18.17 -19.91 -11.34
N SER A 744 17.97 -20.68 -10.27
CA SER A 744 18.28 -22.10 -10.18
C SER A 744 17.06 -22.99 -10.37
N GLU A 745 15.92 -22.58 -9.81
CA GLU A 745 14.65 -23.28 -9.94
C GLU A 745 13.53 -22.27 -10.17
N LEU A 746 12.60 -22.59 -11.05
CA LEU A 746 11.45 -21.78 -11.37
C LEU A 746 10.23 -22.67 -11.52
N LYS A 747 9.18 -22.34 -10.78
CA LYS A 747 7.87 -22.97 -10.88
C LYS A 747 6.83 -21.90 -11.18
N ILE A 748 6.00 -22.11 -12.18
CA ILE A 748 4.98 -21.18 -12.62
C ILE A 748 3.63 -21.88 -12.64
N TYR A 749 2.68 -21.37 -11.87
CA TYR A 749 1.28 -21.76 -11.95
C TYR A 749 0.53 -20.73 -12.81
N SER A 750 -0.16 -21.19 -13.85
CA SER A 750 -0.94 -20.33 -14.71
C SER A 750 -2.41 -20.32 -14.30
N LYS A 751 -2.93 -19.18 -13.83
CA LYS A 751 -4.34 -19.05 -13.43
C LYS A 751 -5.28 -19.12 -14.63
N ILE A 752 -4.93 -18.50 -15.75
CA ILE A 752 -5.83 -18.26 -16.91
C ILE A 752 -5.32 -18.81 -18.24
N GLY A 753 -4.08 -19.32 -18.29
CA GLY A 753 -3.47 -19.82 -19.54
C GLY A 753 -2.84 -18.71 -20.39
N GLY A 754 -2.36 -19.08 -21.58
CA GLY A 754 -1.75 -18.15 -22.56
C GLY A 754 -0.23 -18.31 -22.68
N ASN A 755 0.38 -17.48 -23.52
CA ASN A 755 1.83 -17.46 -23.66
C ASN A 755 2.47 -16.76 -22.46
N CYS A 756 3.31 -17.51 -21.74
CA CYS A 756 4.19 -16.99 -20.69
C CYS A 756 5.56 -16.74 -21.31
N ARG A 757 5.88 -15.49 -21.59
CA ARG A 757 7.22 -15.12 -22.07
C ARG A 757 8.12 -14.82 -20.89
N LEU A 758 9.28 -15.48 -20.82
CA LEU A 758 10.28 -15.35 -19.76
C LEU A 758 11.51 -14.65 -20.28
N LYS A 759 12.05 -13.69 -19.54
CA LYS A 759 13.32 -13.00 -19.79
C LYS A 759 14.24 -13.22 -18.60
N VAL A 760 15.44 -13.76 -18.82
CA VAL A 760 16.38 -14.13 -17.77
C VAL A 760 17.82 -14.11 -18.27
N GLU A 761 18.79 -13.81 -17.41
CA GLU A 761 20.22 -13.77 -17.81
C GLU A 761 20.80 -15.17 -18.09
N ASN A 762 20.55 -16.14 -17.22
CA ASN A 762 21.05 -17.50 -17.41
C ASN A 762 20.09 -18.37 -18.23
N THR A 763 20.56 -19.52 -18.68
CA THR A 763 19.72 -20.43 -19.46
C THR A 763 18.73 -21.18 -18.58
N LEU A 764 17.51 -21.40 -19.09
CA LEU A 764 16.50 -22.24 -18.47
C LEU A 764 16.30 -23.53 -19.29
N LYS A 765 16.06 -24.64 -18.57
CA LYS A 765 15.67 -25.93 -19.13
C LYS A 765 14.34 -26.38 -18.55
N GLY A 766 13.48 -26.98 -19.36
CA GLY A 766 12.18 -27.49 -18.93
C GLY A 766 11.37 -28.00 -20.11
N SER A 767 10.25 -28.66 -19.81
CA SER A 767 9.33 -29.10 -20.84
C SER A 767 8.60 -27.92 -21.48
N SER A 768 8.39 -27.99 -22.79
CA SER A 768 7.61 -27.00 -23.55
C SER A 768 8.23 -25.59 -23.66
N ILE A 769 9.47 -25.40 -23.19
CA ILE A 769 10.20 -24.14 -23.33
C ILE A 769 10.77 -23.99 -24.75
N LYS A 770 10.55 -22.86 -25.37
CA LYS A 770 11.05 -22.53 -26.69
C LYS A 770 11.71 -21.16 -26.69
N LYS A 771 12.73 -20.96 -27.52
CA LYS A 771 13.31 -19.63 -27.73
C LYS A 771 12.22 -18.70 -28.30
N ALA A 772 12.02 -17.53 -27.69
CA ALA A 772 10.98 -16.59 -28.12
C ALA A 772 11.25 -16.05 -29.56
N LYS A 773 10.16 -15.78 -30.26
CA LYS A 773 10.19 -15.16 -31.59
C LYS A 773 9.09 -14.14 -31.74
N GLY A 774 9.40 -12.99 -32.34
CA GLY A 774 8.40 -11.92 -32.57
C GLY A 774 7.83 -11.32 -31.29
N LYS A 775 6.68 -10.66 -31.41
CA LYS A 775 5.92 -10.09 -30.27
C LYS A 775 5.31 -11.19 -29.40
N ASN A 776 5.10 -10.91 -28.13
CA ASN A 776 4.36 -11.81 -27.26
C ASN A 776 2.90 -11.91 -27.74
N SER A 777 2.40 -13.13 -27.86
CA SER A 777 1.01 -13.38 -28.28
C SER A 777 -0.01 -13.21 -27.15
N ASN A 778 0.44 -13.01 -25.91
CA ASN A 778 -0.46 -12.78 -24.77
C ASN A 778 -0.80 -11.28 -24.66
N PRO A 779 -2.06 -10.87 -24.89
CA PRO A 779 -2.43 -9.46 -24.92
C PRO A 779 -2.35 -8.77 -23.55
N LEU A 780 -2.22 -9.54 -22.46
CA LEU A 780 -2.09 -8.99 -21.11
C LEU A 780 -0.67 -8.49 -20.80
N PHE A 781 0.31 -8.76 -21.67
CA PHE A 781 1.61 -8.07 -21.68
C PHE A 781 1.50 -6.86 -22.60
N TYR A 782 0.69 -5.91 -22.16
CA TYR A 782 0.37 -4.72 -22.91
C TYR A 782 1.59 -3.82 -23.07
N ASP A 783 1.79 -3.36 -24.27
CA ASP A 783 2.98 -2.66 -24.70
C ASP A 783 2.60 -1.35 -25.40
N VAL A 784 3.08 -0.23 -24.86
CA VAL A 784 2.81 1.10 -25.40
C VAL A 784 3.90 1.57 -26.33
N GLU A 785 3.52 2.32 -27.37
CA GLU A 785 4.42 3.04 -28.25
C GLU A 785 4.29 4.55 -27.97
N VAL A 786 5.34 5.15 -27.47
CA VAL A 786 5.39 6.59 -27.20
C VAL A 786 6.03 7.34 -28.36
N LYS A 787 5.71 8.63 -28.50
CA LYS A 787 6.35 9.50 -29.47
C LYS A 787 7.85 9.61 -29.20
N LYS A 788 8.63 9.77 -30.28
CA LYS A 788 10.07 10.06 -30.13
C LYS A 788 10.27 11.31 -29.28
N PRO A 789 11.19 11.27 -28.30
CA PRO A 789 11.46 12.43 -27.44
C PRO A 789 12.10 13.59 -28.25
N ILE A 790 11.85 14.80 -27.79
CA ILE A 790 12.61 15.96 -28.21
C ILE A 790 13.83 16.07 -27.28
N ILE A 791 15.02 16.03 -27.86
CA ILE A 791 16.29 16.02 -27.10
C ILE A 791 17.01 17.33 -27.32
N SER A 792 17.39 17.99 -26.23
CA SER A 792 18.20 19.21 -26.26
C SER A 792 19.56 18.94 -26.94
N ASN A 793 20.03 19.88 -27.73
CA ASN A 793 21.35 19.79 -28.38
C ASN A 793 22.51 19.78 -27.37
N GLU A 794 22.27 20.22 -26.13
CA GLU A 794 23.25 20.23 -25.06
C GLU A 794 23.27 18.91 -24.27
N ALA A 795 22.23 18.10 -24.42
CA ALA A 795 22.12 16.83 -23.70
C ALA A 795 23.21 15.83 -24.10
N LYS A 796 23.75 15.13 -23.10
CA LYS A 796 24.79 14.10 -23.26
C LYS A 796 24.30 12.80 -22.65
N LEU A 797 23.57 12.02 -23.43
CA LEU A 797 23.02 10.75 -22.97
C LEU A 797 24.04 9.62 -23.26
N PRO A 798 24.38 8.79 -22.25
CA PRO A 798 25.14 7.58 -22.48
C PRO A 798 24.31 6.56 -23.23
N LYS A 799 24.96 5.57 -23.85
CA LYS A 799 24.26 4.43 -24.39
C LYS A 799 23.90 3.46 -23.28
N VAL A 800 22.64 3.03 -23.27
CA VAL A 800 22.17 1.99 -22.34
C VAL A 800 23.00 0.72 -22.54
N GLN A 801 23.53 0.19 -21.45
CA GLN A 801 24.27 -1.07 -21.42
C GLN A 801 23.38 -2.12 -20.77
N LEU A 802 22.98 -3.15 -21.49
CA LEU A 802 22.16 -4.23 -20.97
C LEU A 802 22.93 -5.56 -21.01
N PRO A 803 22.73 -6.44 -20.02
CA PRO A 803 23.18 -7.82 -20.11
C PRO A 803 22.55 -8.55 -21.30
N THR A 804 23.14 -9.67 -21.67
CA THR A 804 22.53 -10.56 -22.65
C THR A 804 21.45 -11.39 -21.96
N TYR A 805 20.23 -11.29 -22.46
CA TYR A 805 19.10 -12.06 -21.93
C TYR A 805 18.74 -13.24 -22.83
N ASN A 806 18.37 -14.34 -22.19
CA ASN A 806 17.66 -15.44 -22.81
C ASN A 806 16.16 -15.19 -22.72
N ILE A 807 15.47 -15.22 -23.84
CA ILE A 807 14.03 -14.99 -23.90
C ILE A 807 13.35 -16.27 -24.42
N TYR A 808 12.35 -16.72 -23.65
CA TYR A 808 11.63 -17.97 -23.91
C TYR A 808 10.14 -17.77 -23.95
N ASP A 809 9.45 -18.52 -24.80
CA ASP A 809 8.00 -18.66 -24.82
C ASP A 809 7.58 -20.03 -24.27
N VAL A 810 6.54 -20.04 -23.44
CA VAL A 810 5.90 -21.24 -22.92
C VAL A 810 4.40 -21.07 -23.05
N ASN A 811 3.77 -21.85 -23.91
CA ASN A 811 2.31 -21.84 -24.02
C ASN A 811 1.72 -22.66 -22.87
N MET A 812 1.15 -21.98 -21.89
CA MET A 812 0.63 -22.58 -20.66
C MET A 812 -0.88 -22.74 -20.71
N LYS A 813 -1.38 -23.83 -20.10
CA LYS A 813 -2.82 -24.07 -19.92
C LYS A 813 -3.26 -23.54 -18.56
N ALA A 814 -4.49 -23.02 -18.48
CA ALA A 814 -5.08 -22.60 -17.24
C ALA A 814 -5.12 -23.73 -16.21
N GLY A 815 -4.84 -23.41 -14.94
CA GLY A 815 -4.82 -24.37 -13.85
C GLY A 815 -3.61 -25.30 -13.82
N GLN A 816 -2.62 -25.14 -14.71
CA GLN A 816 -1.46 -26.02 -14.77
C GLN A 816 -0.20 -25.36 -14.21
N THR A 817 0.68 -26.21 -13.69
CA THR A 817 1.99 -25.82 -13.18
C THR A 817 3.10 -26.33 -14.07
N TYR A 818 4.09 -25.48 -14.32
CA TYR A 818 5.28 -25.77 -15.13
C TYR A 818 6.53 -25.51 -14.31
N THR A 819 7.55 -26.37 -14.50
CA THR A 819 8.81 -26.27 -13.74
C THR A 819 9.99 -26.16 -14.69
N PHE A 820 10.97 -25.36 -14.30
CA PHE A 820 12.20 -25.12 -15.06
C PHE A 820 13.38 -25.11 -14.11
N THR A 821 14.55 -25.50 -14.62
CA THR A 821 15.83 -25.43 -13.93
C THR A 821 16.76 -24.48 -14.65
N GLY A 822 17.46 -23.65 -13.87
CA GLY A 822 18.49 -22.77 -14.40
C GLY A 822 19.88 -23.41 -14.37
N ASN A 823 20.72 -23.04 -15.34
CA ASN A 823 22.12 -23.46 -15.44
C ASN A 823 23.06 -22.28 -15.23
#